data_81e58a86e89367901583227f1766922e
#
_entry.id   81e58a86e89367901583227f1766922e
#
_cell.length_a   1.000
_cell.length_b   1.000
_cell.length_c   1.000
_cell.angle_alpha   90.00
_cell.angle_beta   90.00
_cell.angle_gamma   90.00
#
_symmetry.space_group_name_H-M   'P 1'
#
loop_
_entity.id
_entity.type
_entity.pdbx_description
1 polymer ?
#
loop_
_entity_poly.entity_id
_entity_poly.type
_entity_poly.pdbx_seq_one_letter_code
_entity_poly.pdbx_strand_id
1 'polypeptide(L)'
;MMKIMKKTAAFIRNNYIPFLFALLAVIIELTAVFVTSGKLFIRSPWMYFTVLGLLVVVQFFMTTDRARYIWSTAVLAVLFVMDLVFIVIYEMTGTIFDFSMLKLRGDAMAILESVPINFLYTFLCGSLLSAFIVFGRDFGSADTRPAPRPFFRKVTAAAVAVIMFSHAGLVYAAASRREDDKYLQSKVFEDSAEGYAEQGVIGNLVTEMYEGAFDEVEVGSTREITNFIYSEQSSRYVPCYAAAEGYNVVTILAETFEWFSFIADPEKYPYGHYLPEQTLRELYPNLYAFYDSSVVMTNFHAREKTDISENLSLFGSYPLDYYTNYDYADNNIAYSLPNLMKTLYGVESRSFHNGNYTFYNRNEYLTAAVGFDEYIACEQMEELAPDVFTNYFDGRGERNMDSEMIEACADMMFPTDRRFNTYITTIAMHGRYDYRDNLQPYYDKLAEAGMARPNEEEDEEAAAFYHYAAAAMDFDKAVGMIMTELESRGLLDNTLVVLFGDHNAYYQTLTNYVKDIYPKTDRECDVTELYRVPMMIKIGNRVTQKTEIQKFTCTADILPTIMSLLGINYYTNLYYGTSVFSLQESVLYSRAYDVFLTDKLYFNTLDNITFRTEDATDEYIDDVEARCLTLMKKCSYINRIFAADLFGGAEGENFAEKMREINR
;
A
#
# COMPACT_ATOMS: atom_id res chain seq x y z
N MET A 1 -18.08 -19.81 -52.28
CA MET A 1 -18.51 -19.78 -50.88
C MET A 1 -18.59 -21.18 -50.24
N MET A 2 -19.43 -22.10 -50.71
CA MET A 2 -19.63 -23.46 -50.15
C MET A 2 -18.35 -24.33 -50.08
N LYS A 3 -17.42 -24.22 -51.06
CA LYS A 3 -16.14 -24.97 -51.09
C LYS A 3 -15.15 -24.42 -50.06
N ILE A 4 -15.19 -23.12 -49.75
CA ILE A 4 -14.40 -22.49 -48.70
C ILE A 4 -14.96 -22.91 -47.34
N MET A 5 -16.28 -22.81 -47.14
CA MET A 5 -16.93 -23.24 -45.88
C MET A 5 -16.62 -24.71 -45.53
N LYS A 6 -16.69 -25.63 -46.55
CA LYS A 6 -16.32 -27.05 -46.33
C LYS A 6 -14.85 -27.25 -45.96
N LYS A 7 -13.93 -26.44 -46.54
CA LYS A 7 -12.50 -26.51 -46.19
C LYS A 7 -12.24 -25.96 -44.76
N THR A 8 -12.89 -24.87 -44.40
CA THR A 8 -12.82 -24.30 -43.06
C THR A 8 -13.38 -25.25 -41.98
N ALA A 9 -14.56 -25.84 -42.24
CA ALA A 9 -15.14 -26.83 -41.35
C ALA A 9 -14.25 -28.08 -41.17
N ALA A 10 -13.63 -28.55 -42.27
CA ALA A 10 -12.68 -29.67 -42.20
C ALA A 10 -11.40 -29.28 -41.44
N PHE A 11 -10.91 -28.04 -41.59
CA PHE A 11 -9.75 -27.55 -40.82
C PHE A 11 -10.06 -27.47 -39.33
N ILE A 12 -11.17 -26.89 -38.92
CA ILE A 12 -11.64 -26.81 -37.52
C ILE A 12 -11.79 -28.22 -36.96
N ARG A 13 -12.46 -29.12 -37.65
CA ARG A 13 -12.65 -30.50 -37.21
C ARG A 13 -11.33 -31.26 -37.00
N ASN A 14 -10.29 -30.96 -37.76
CA ASN A 14 -8.98 -31.61 -37.66
C ASN A 14 -8.05 -30.93 -36.64
N ASN A 15 -8.42 -29.74 -36.15
CA ASN A 15 -7.65 -28.96 -35.16
C ASN A 15 -8.53 -28.51 -33.99
N TYR A 16 -9.54 -29.31 -33.63
CA TYR A 16 -10.49 -28.92 -32.58
C TYR A 16 -9.87 -28.69 -31.21
N ILE A 17 -8.78 -29.40 -30.83
CA ILE A 17 -8.08 -29.22 -29.55
C ILE A 17 -7.51 -27.80 -29.43
N PRO A 18 -6.70 -27.28 -30.42
CA PRO A 18 -6.25 -25.89 -30.39
C PRO A 18 -7.39 -24.85 -30.34
N PHE A 19 -8.51 -25.10 -31.04
CA PHE A 19 -9.65 -24.19 -30.97
C PHE A 19 -10.38 -24.22 -29.65
N LEU A 20 -10.59 -25.42 -29.07
CA LEU A 20 -11.21 -25.56 -27.75
C LEU A 20 -10.34 -24.97 -26.66
N PHE A 21 -9.01 -25.19 -26.75
CA PHE A 21 -8.04 -24.55 -25.88
C PHE A 21 -8.16 -23.02 -25.92
N ALA A 22 -8.13 -22.43 -27.12
CA ALA A 22 -8.23 -20.99 -27.29
C ALA A 22 -9.55 -20.44 -26.72
N LEU A 23 -10.67 -21.13 -26.97
CA LEU A 23 -11.98 -20.74 -26.44
C LEU A 23 -12.00 -20.77 -24.92
N LEU A 24 -11.49 -21.83 -24.29
CA LEU A 24 -11.44 -21.96 -22.84
C LEU A 24 -10.50 -20.93 -22.20
N ALA A 25 -9.33 -20.69 -22.80
CA ALA A 25 -8.42 -19.65 -22.32
C ALA A 25 -9.09 -18.26 -22.34
N VAL A 26 -9.82 -17.92 -23.41
CA VAL A 26 -10.59 -16.65 -23.48
C VAL A 26 -11.67 -16.59 -22.41
N ILE A 27 -12.37 -17.70 -22.14
CA ILE A 27 -13.40 -17.70 -21.09
C ILE A 27 -12.77 -17.51 -19.71
N ILE A 28 -11.65 -18.19 -19.41
CA ILE A 28 -10.92 -18.07 -18.15
C ILE A 28 -10.51 -16.61 -17.95
N GLU A 29 -9.81 -16.02 -18.90
CA GLU A 29 -9.36 -14.62 -18.85
C GLU A 29 -10.50 -13.61 -18.67
N LEU A 30 -11.56 -13.73 -19.50
CA LEU A 30 -12.72 -12.81 -19.40
C LEU A 30 -13.49 -12.97 -18.09
N THR A 31 -13.50 -14.18 -17.52
CA THR A 31 -14.09 -14.38 -16.19
C THR A 31 -13.23 -13.71 -15.11
N ALA A 32 -11.91 -13.80 -15.19
CA ALA A 32 -11.02 -13.11 -14.28
C ALA A 32 -11.19 -11.58 -14.37
N VAL A 33 -11.23 -11.02 -15.56
CA VAL A 33 -11.50 -9.59 -15.77
C VAL A 33 -12.88 -9.20 -15.22
N PHE A 34 -13.90 -10.06 -15.40
CA PHE A 34 -15.25 -9.76 -14.92
C PHE A 34 -15.33 -9.73 -13.39
N VAL A 35 -14.72 -10.69 -12.71
CA VAL A 35 -14.79 -10.75 -11.22
C VAL A 35 -13.97 -9.66 -10.56
N THR A 36 -12.96 -9.10 -11.24
CA THR A 36 -12.15 -7.99 -10.73
C THR A 36 -12.73 -6.63 -11.11
N SER A 37 -13.12 -6.42 -12.37
CA SER A 37 -13.50 -5.10 -12.89
C SER A 37 -15.00 -4.93 -13.19
N GLY A 38 -15.82 -5.98 -13.04
CA GLY A 38 -17.21 -5.98 -13.45
C GLY A 38 -17.43 -5.93 -14.99
N LYS A 39 -16.37 -5.95 -15.80
CA LYS A 39 -16.44 -5.78 -17.26
C LYS A 39 -16.21 -7.11 -17.98
N LEU A 40 -17.01 -7.39 -19.01
CA LEU A 40 -16.92 -8.60 -19.83
C LEU A 40 -16.06 -8.42 -21.09
N PHE A 41 -15.15 -7.46 -21.11
CA PHE A 41 -14.29 -7.20 -22.26
C PHE A 41 -12.97 -6.58 -21.83
N ILE A 42 -11.94 -6.80 -22.65
CA ILE A 42 -10.62 -6.17 -22.52
C ILE A 42 -10.56 -5.06 -23.57
N ARG A 43 -10.24 -3.83 -23.17
CA ARG A 43 -10.19 -2.66 -24.08
C ARG A 43 -9.05 -2.76 -25.08
N SER A 44 -7.87 -3.17 -24.62
CA SER A 44 -6.64 -3.29 -25.40
C SER A 44 -6.14 -4.75 -25.45
N PRO A 45 -6.90 -5.68 -26.08
CA PRO A 45 -6.67 -7.12 -25.97
C PRO A 45 -5.48 -7.65 -26.78
N TRP A 46 -4.69 -6.79 -27.39
CA TRP A 46 -3.65 -7.17 -28.34
C TRP A 46 -2.53 -8.00 -27.74
N MET A 47 -2.09 -7.65 -26.53
CA MET A 47 -1.07 -8.40 -25.82
C MET A 47 -1.57 -9.79 -25.44
N TYR A 48 -2.77 -9.87 -24.89
CA TYR A 48 -3.44 -11.12 -24.59
C TYR A 48 -3.54 -12.04 -25.82
N PHE A 49 -4.07 -11.54 -26.95
CA PHE A 49 -4.18 -12.33 -28.17
C PHE A 49 -2.83 -12.72 -28.77
N THR A 50 -1.79 -11.92 -28.55
CA THR A 50 -0.43 -12.27 -28.97
C THR A 50 0.07 -13.47 -28.18
N VAL A 51 -0.04 -13.45 -26.85
CA VAL A 51 0.37 -14.56 -25.98
C VAL A 51 -0.46 -15.81 -26.27
N LEU A 52 -1.79 -15.70 -26.29
CA LEU A 52 -2.69 -16.80 -26.61
C LEU A 52 -2.37 -17.42 -27.97
N GLY A 53 -2.14 -16.61 -28.97
CA GLY A 53 -1.76 -17.09 -30.29
C GLY A 53 -0.43 -17.82 -30.31
N LEU A 54 0.59 -17.37 -29.58
CA LEU A 54 1.84 -18.10 -29.43
C LEU A 54 1.62 -19.47 -28.77
N LEU A 55 0.80 -19.52 -27.69
CA LEU A 55 0.44 -20.79 -27.03
C LEU A 55 -0.33 -21.76 -27.95
N VAL A 56 -1.18 -21.21 -28.82
CA VAL A 56 -1.87 -21.99 -29.86
C VAL A 56 -0.89 -22.46 -30.94
N VAL A 57 0.02 -21.60 -31.39
CA VAL A 57 1.00 -21.93 -32.46
C VAL A 57 1.89 -23.08 -32.04
N VAL A 58 2.31 -23.15 -30.77
CA VAL A 58 3.09 -24.29 -30.24
C VAL A 58 2.40 -25.63 -30.51
N GLN A 59 1.07 -25.70 -30.43
CA GLN A 59 0.31 -26.93 -30.69
C GLN A 59 0.40 -27.40 -32.13
N PHE A 60 0.63 -26.52 -33.11
CA PHE A 60 0.81 -26.90 -34.49
C PHE A 60 2.15 -27.57 -34.80
N PHE A 61 3.13 -27.42 -33.90
CA PHE A 61 4.39 -28.18 -34.00
C PHE A 61 4.26 -29.60 -33.41
N MET A 62 3.23 -29.86 -32.61
CA MET A 62 3.00 -31.18 -32.01
C MET A 62 2.41 -32.17 -33.00
N THR A 63 2.94 -33.38 -33.01
CA THR A 63 2.60 -34.41 -34.01
C THR A 63 1.38 -35.24 -33.65
N THR A 64 0.99 -35.30 -32.38
CA THR A 64 -0.13 -36.13 -31.90
C THR A 64 -1.16 -35.30 -31.16
N ASP A 65 -2.44 -35.69 -31.25
CA ASP A 65 -3.52 -35.05 -30.50
C ASP A 65 -3.36 -35.25 -28.98
N ARG A 66 -2.70 -36.34 -28.55
CA ARG A 66 -2.34 -36.58 -27.14
C ARG A 66 -1.37 -35.51 -26.64
N ALA A 67 -0.33 -35.18 -27.40
CA ALA A 67 0.62 -34.11 -27.00
C ALA A 67 -0.07 -32.75 -26.91
N ARG A 68 -0.95 -32.43 -27.86
CA ARG A 68 -1.76 -31.19 -27.84
C ARG A 68 -2.69 -31.14 -26.64
N TYR A 69 -3.35 -32.25 -26.33
CA TYR A 69 -4.22 -32.34 -25.17
C TYR A 69 -3.44 -32.15 -23.86
N ILE A 70 -2.31 -32.83 -23.68
CA ILE A 70 -1.46 -32.67 -22.48
C ILE A 70 -0.98 -31.22 -22.35
N TRP A 71 -0.49 -30.62 -23.45
CA TRP A 71 -0.08 -29.22 -23.48
C TRP A 71 -1.23 -28.30 -23.11
N SER A 72 -2.39 -28.44 -23.76
CA SER A 72 -3.57 -27.61 -23.49
C SER A 72 -4.02 -27.72 -22.03
N THR A 73 -4.04 -28.93 -21.48
CA THR A 73 -4.41 -29.14 -20.07
C THR A 73 -3.44 -28.47 -19.12
N ALA A 74 -2.13 -28.63 -19.36
CA ALA A 74 -1.11 -28.01 -18.53
C ALA A 74 -1.17 -26.49 -18.56
N VAL A 75 -1.29 -25.90 -19.77
CA VAL A 75 -1.37 -24.45 -19.92
C VAL A 75 -2.67 -23.89 -19.33
N LEU A 76 -3.83 -24.51 -19.59
CA LEU A 76 -5.10 -24.06 -19.00
C LEU A 76 -5.07 -24.14 -17.45
N ALA A 77 -4.43 -25.17 -16.89
CA ALA A 77 -4.27 -25.28 -15.44
C ALA A 77 -3.36 -24.16 -14.90
N VAL A 78 -2.28 -23.82 -15.60
CA VAL A 78 -1.41 -22.71 -15.22
C VAL A 78 -2.17 -21.37 -15.29
N LEU A 79 -2.90 -21.11 -16.39
CA LEU A 79 -3.70 -19.90 -16.55
C LEU A 79 -4.76 -19.79 -15.43
N PHE A 80 -5.49 -20.88 -15.17
CA PHE A 80 -6.49 -20.92 -14.11
C PHE A 80 -5.92 -20.57 -12.74
N VAL A 81 -4.79 -21.17 -12.36
CA VAL A 81 -4.14 -20.91 -11.07
C VAL A 81 -3.57 -19.49 -11.01
N MET A 82 -2.98 -19.02 -12.10
CA MET A 82 -2.41 -17.68 -12.20
C MET A 82 -3.48 -16.61 -12.03
N ASP A 83 -4.59 -16.71 -12.77
CA ASP A 83 -5.70 -15.76 -12.65
C ASP A 83 -6.33 -15.82 -11.25
N LEU A 84 -6.44 -17.03 -10.66
CA LEU A 84 -6.94 -17.18 -9.29
C LEU A 84 -6.05 -16.44 -8.27
N VAL A 85 -4.72 -16.56 -8.41
CA VAL A 85 -3.76 -15.83 -7.56
C VAL A 85 -3.94 -14.32 -7.73
N PHE A 86 -4.10 -13.84 -8.96
CA PHE A 86 -4.25 -12.41 -9.24
C PHE A 86 -5.59 -11.85 -8.74
N ILE A 87 -6.67 -12.63 -8.85
CA ILE A 87 -7.96 -12.28 -8.25
C ILE A 87 -7.83 -12.18 -6.73
N VAL A 88 -7.18 -13.14 -6.09
CA VAL A 88 -6.94 -13.13 -4.64
C VAL A 88 -6.12 -11.88 -4.23
N ILE A 89 -5.03 -11.58 -4.93
CA ILE A 89 -4.24 -10.39 -4.66
C ILE A 89 -5.13 -9.14 -4.78
N TYR A 90 -5.90 -9.03 -5.85
CA TYR A 90 -6.80 -7.91 -6.05
C TYR A 90 -7.88 -7.80 -4.94
N GLU A 91 -8.52 -8.90 -4.56
CA GLU A 91 -9.53 -8.90 -3.49
C GLU A 91 -8.94 -8.57 -2.11
N MET A 92 -7.66 -8.89 -1.88
CA MET A 92 -6.96 -8.58 -0.62
C MET A 92 -6.40 -7.16 -0.58
N THR A 93 -5.84 -6.69 -1.68
CA THR A 93 -5.03 -5.46 -1.68
C THR A 93 -5.69 -4.29 -2.40
N GLY A 94 -6.74 -4.56 -3.19
CA GLY A 94 -7.33 -3.57 -4.10
C GLY A 94 -6.41 -3.15 -5.25
N THR A 95 -5.25 -3.81 -5.43
CA THR A 95 -4.26 -3.49 -6.48
C THR A 95 -4.06 -4.65 -7.44
N ILE A 96 -3.67 -4.36 -8.68
CA ILE A 96 -3.29 -5.39 -9.64
C ILE A 96 -1.91 -5.97 -9.30
N PHE A 97 -1.64 -7.19 -9.77
CA PHE A 97 -0.36 -7.87 -9.55
C PHE A 97 0.80 -7.10 -10.19
N ASP A 98 1.86 -6.95 -9.39
CA ASP A 98 3.17 -6.45 -9.79
C ASP A 98 4.25 -7.50 -9.43
N PHE A 99 5.30 -7.62 -10.23
CA PHE A 99 6.37 -8.59 -9.96
C PHE A 99 7.13 -8.33 -8.66
N SER A 100 7.16 -7.10 -8.21
CA SER A 100 7.74 -6.74 -6.91
C SER A 100 7.02 -7.43 -5.75
N MET A 101 5.72 -7.78 -5.89
CA MET A 101 4.96 -8.56 -4.89
C MET A 101 5.55 -9.95 -4.63
N LEU A 102 6.34 -10.50 -5.55
CA LEU A 102 7.05 -11.77 -5.29
C LEU A 102 8.10 -11.66 -4.19
N LYS A 103 8.52 -10.46 -3.82
CA LYS A 103 9.41 -10.19 -2.69
C LYS A 103 8.73 -10.53 -1.37
N LEU A 104 7.40 -10.38 -1.30
CA LEU A 104 6.56 -10.75 -0.15
C LEU A 104 6.34 -12.27 0.01
N ARG A 105 7.00 -13.10 -0.79
CA ARG A 105 6.82 -14.57 -0.72
C ARG A 105 7.12 -15.16 0.67
N GLY A 106 7.99 -14.52 1.45
CA GLY A 106 8.28 -14.90 2.85
C GLY A 106 7.09 -14.68 3.77
N ASP A 107 6.31 -13.65 3.48
CA ASP A 107 5.13 -13.26 4.27
C ASP A 107 3.85 -13.97 3.80
N ALA A 108 3.91 -14.68 2.65
CA ALA A 108 2.75 -15.35 2.06
C ALA A 108 2.07 -16.34 3.03
N MET A 109 2.83 -16.98 3.92
CA MET A 109 2.28 -17.90 4.92
C MET A 109 1.43 -17.20 5.98
N ALA A 110 1.80 -16.00 6.38
CA ALA A 110 1.02 -15.19 7.32
C ALA A 110 -0.32 -14.73 6.73
N ILE A 111 -0.38 -14.63 5.40
CA ILE A 111 -1.56 -14.15 4.65
C ILE A 111 -2.50 -15.31 4.29
N LEU A 112 -2.02 -16.55 4.22
CA LEU A 112 -2.79 -17.71 3.72
C LEU A 112 -4.11 -17.98 4.45
N GLU A 113 -4.22 -17.67 5.73
CA GLU A 113 -5.45 -17.85 6.51
C GLU A 113 -6.54 -16.82 6.17
N SER A 114 -6.15 -15.71 5.55
CA SER A 114 -7.03 -14.61 5.15
C SER A 114 -7.37 -14.61 3.66
N VAL A 115 -6.99 -15.65 2.90
CA VAL A 115 -7.14 -15.69 1.44
C VAL A 115 -8.63 -15.81 1.05
N PRO A 116 -9.23 -14.80 0.40
CA PRO A 116 -10.58 -14.90 -0.12
C PRO A 116 -10.62 -15.87 -1.31
N ILE A 117 -11.65 -16.70 -1.38
CA ILE A 117 -11.86 -17.59 -2.52
C ILE A 117 -13.00 -17.05 -3.37
N ASN A 118 -12.68 -16.50 -4.54
CA ASN A 118 -13.73 -16.08 -5.47
C ASN A 118 -14.51 -17.30 -5.98
N PHE A 119 -15.73 -17.46 -5.44
CA PHE A 119 -16.58 -18.63 -5.74
C PHE A 119 -16.99 -18.68 -7.23
N LEU A 120 -17.34 -17.53 -7.82
CA LEU A 120 -17.78 -17.49 -9.22
C LEU A 120 -16.66 -17.95 -10.17
N TYR A 121 -15.47 -17.41 -10.03
CA TYR A 121 -14.33 -17.79 -10.86
C TYR A 121 -13.95 -19.26 -10.64
N THR A 122 -13.77 -19.67 -9.38
CA THR A 122 -13.32 -21.03 -9.02
C THR A 122 -14.31 -22.08 -9.50
N PHE A 123 -15.62 -21.87 -9.30
CA PHE A 123 -16.64 -22.82 -9.69
C PHE A 123 -16.80 -22.89 -11.22
N LEU A 124 -16.91 -21.75 -11.90
CA LEU A 124 -17.12 -21.71 -13.36
C LEU A 124 -15.88 -22.22 -14.12
N CYS A 125 -14.73 -21.59 -13.89
CA CYS A 125 -13.51 -21.94 -14.62
C CYS A 125 -12.95 -23.29 -14.21
N GLY A 126 -13.03 -23.64 -12.91
CA GLY A 126 -12.66 -24.97 -12.41
C GLY A 126 -13.54 -26.09 -12.97
N SER A 127 -14.86 -25.86 -13.13
CA SER A 127 -15.78 -26.83 -13.77
C SER A 127 -15.46 -27.00 -15.24
N LEU A 128 -15.17 -25.92 -15.97
CA LEU A 128 -14.78 -25.95 -17.39
C LEU A 128 -13.45 -26.69 -17.58
N LEU A 129 -12.47 -26.39 -16.76
CA LEU A 129 -11.16 -27.07 -16.78
C LEU A 129 -11.33 -28.57 -16.46
N SER A 130 -12.11 -28.91 -15.44
CA SER A 130 -12.40 -30.30 -15.06
C SER A 130 -13.12 -31.03 -16.19
N ALA A 131 -14.10 -30.41 -16.84
CA ALA A 131 -14.80 -30.97 -18.00
C ALA A 131 -13.82 -31.19 -19.16
N PHE A 132 -12.93 -30.25 -19.45
CA PHE A 132 -11.88 -30.42 -20.46
C PHE A 132 -10.96 -31.60 -20.16
N ILE A 133 -10.55 -31.76 -18.89
CA ILE A 133 -9.70 -32.88 -18.45
C ILE A 133 -10.42 -34.22 -18.60
N VAL A 134 -11.67 -34.31 -18.12
CA VAL A 134 -12.43 -35.57 -18.12
C VAL A 134 -12.81 -35.99 -19.53
N PHE A 135 -13.45 -35.10 -20.30
CA PHE A 135 -13.94 -35.41 -21.64
C PHE A 135 -12.82 -35.38 -22.69
N GLY A 136 -11.74 -34.62 -22.48
CA GLY A 136 -10.60 -34.59 -23.36
C GLY A 136 -9.73 -35.83 -23.31
N ARG A 137 -9.85 -36.65 -22.23
CA ARG A 137 -9.08 -37.91 -22.09
C ARG A 137 -9.32 -38.88 -23.25
N ASP A 138 -10.54 -38.96 -23.77
CA ASP A 138 -10.91 -39.81 -24.90
C ASP A 138 -10.33 -39.30 -26.22
N PHE A 139 -10.05 -38.02 -26.32
CA PHE A 139 -9.41 -37.40 -27.48
C PHE A 139 -7.93 -37.77 -27.59
N GLY A 140 -7.25 -38.00 -26.47
CA GLY A 140 -5.86 -38.44 -26.43
C GLY A 140 -5.63 -39.91 -26.76
N SER A 141 -6.68 -40.72 -26.86
CA SER A 141 -6.59 -42.16 -27.19
C SER A 141 -6.63 -42.45 -28.70
N ALA A 142 -7.02 -41.48 -29.52
CA ALA A 142 -7.13 -41.67 -30.97
C ALA A 142 -5.80 -41.32 -31.70
N ASP A 143 -4.83 -42.20 -31.59
CA ASP A 143 -3.48 -42.08 -32.22
C ASP A 143 -3.49 -42.29 -33.76
N THR A 144 -4.66 -42.20 -34.41
CA THR A 144 -4.81 -42.73 -35.78
C THR A 144 -5.19 -41.69 -36.85
N ARG A 145 -5.13 -40.40 -36.57
CA ARG A 145 -5.38 -39.39 -37.62
C ARG A 145 -4.11 -39.07 -38.40
N PRO A 146 -4.12 -39.21 -39.76
CA PRO A 146 -2.97 -38.80 -40.55
C PRO A 146 -2.76 -37.29 -40.35
N ALA A 147 -1.61 -36.93 -39.74
CA ALA A 147 -1.22 -35.55 -39.57
C ALA A 147 -1.20 -34.85 -40.95
N PRO A 148 -1.73 -33.62 -41.08
CA PRO A 148 -1.50 -32.81 -42.27
C PRO A 148 -0.01 -32.78 -42.58
N ARG A 149 0.36 -32.73 -43.89
CA ARG A 149 1.75 -32.78 -44.35
C ARG A 149 2.67 -31.94 -43.45
N PRO A 150 3.67 -32.53 -42.78
CA PRO A 150 4.41 -31.89 -41.70
C PRO A 150 5.10 -30.58 -42.12
N PHE A 151 5.45 -30.46 -43.36
CA PHE A 151 6.03 -29.26 -43.97
C PHE A 151 5.05 -28.07 -43.94
N PHE A 152 3.81 -28.25 -44.42
CA PHE A 152 2.81 -27.17 -44.46
C PHE A 152 2.41 -26.71 -43.03
N ARG A 153 2.35 -27.59 -42.07
CA ARG A 153 2.08 -27.22 -40.66
C ARG A 153 3.18 -26.33 -40.12
N LYS A 154 4.45 -26.72 -40.31
CA LYS A 154 5.60 -25.94 -39.87
C LYS A 154 5.69 -24.57 -40.53
N VAL A 155 5.43 -24.51 -41.83
CA VAL A 155 5.41 -23.22 -42.58
C VAL A 155 4.27 -22.31 -42.09
N THR A 156 3.06 -22.88 -41.91
CA THR A 156 1.92 -22.11 -41.39
C THR A 156 2.19 -21.62 -39.95
N ALA A 157 2.72 -22.48 -39.05
CA ALA A 157 3.05 -22.10 -37.70
C ALA A 157 4.15 -21.02 -37.66
N ALA A 158 5.20 -21.17 -38.48
CA ALA A 158 6.24 -20.15 -38.61
C ALA A 158 5.71 -18.83 -39.13
N ALA A 159 4.85 -18.85 -40.14
CA ALA A 159 4.23 -17.64 -40.68
C ALA A 159 3.34 -16.94 -39.67
N VAL A 160 2.52 -17.69 -38.92
CA VAL A 160 1.69 -17.15 -37.85
C VAL A 160 2.58 -16.59 -36.72
N ALA A 161 3.62 -17.29 -36.30
CA ALA A 161 4.56 -16.79 -35.31
C ALA A 161 5.23 -15.47 -35.76
N VAL A 162 5.71 -15.41 -37.02
CA VAL A 162 6.29 -14.16 -37.56
C VAL A 162 5.28 -13.02 -37.59
N ILE A 163 4.02 -13.28 -38.02
CA ILE A 163 2.96 -12.26 -37.97
C ILE A 163 2.72 -11.77 -36.54
N MET A 164 2.67 -12.67 -35.60
CA MET A 164 2.41 -12.34 -34.17
C MET A 164 3.57 -11.56 -33.55
N PHE A 165 4.83 -11.98 -33.78
CA PHE A 165 5.98 -11.22 -33.31
C PHE A 165 6.08 -9.83 -33.98
N SER A 166 5.76 -9.76 -35.28
CA SER A 166 5.70 -8.48 -35.99
C SER A 166 4.58 -7.60 -35.46
N HIS A 167 3.44 -8.18 -35.10
CA HIS A 167 2.31 -7.46 -34.51
C HIS A 167 2.68 -6.98 -33.09
N ALA A 168 3.23 -7.84 -32.25
CA ALA A 168 3.72 -7.45 -30.94
C ALA A 168 4.76 -6.31 -31.01
N GLY A 169 5.72 -6.41 -31.94
CA GLY A 169 6.69 -5.37 -32.20
C GLY A 169 6.09 -4.05 -32.70
N LEU A 170 5.02 -4.11 -33.50
CA LEU A 170 4.30 -2.91 -33.96
C LEU A 170 3.47 -2.28 -32.84
N VAL A 171 2.80 -3.09 -32.02
CA VAL A 171 2.05 -2.63 -30.85
C VAL A 171 3.00 -1.98 -29.86
N TYR A 172 4.13 -2.63 -29.57
CA TYR A 172 5.19 -2.08 -28.73
C TYR A 172 5.74 -0.74 -29.28
N ALA A 173 6.10 -0.69 -30.57
CA ALA A 173 6.59 0.53 -31.20
C ALA A 173 5.53 1.65 -31.29
N ALA A 174 4.27 1.31 -31.28
CA ALA A 174 3.17 2.27 -31.23
C ALA A 174 2.93 2.77 -29.80
N ALA A 175 3.04 1.89 -28.79
CA ALA A 175 2.94 2.23 -27.38
C ALA A 175 4.11 3.12 -26.94
N SER A 176 5.35 2.74 -27.26
CA SER A 176 6.55 3.50 -26.92
C SER A 176 6.67 4.88 -27.59
N ARG A 177 5.83 5.20 -28.57
CA ARG A 177 5.78 6.51 -29.24
C ARG A 177 4.69 7.44 -28.74
N ARG A 178 3.84 6.97 -27.83
CA ARG A 178 2.81 7.79 -27.20
C ARG A 178 3.36 8.28 -25.88
N GLU A 179 3.67 9.57 -25.80
CA GLU A 179 3.92 10.27 -24.53
C GLU A 179 2.67 10.22 -23.62
N ASP A 180 1.49 10.01 -24.17
CA ASP A 180 0.23 9.69 -23.47
C ASP A 180 0.08 8.18 -23.33
N ASP A 181 0.82 7.55 -22.45
CA ASP A 181 0.75 6.11 -22.30
C ASP A 181 -0.45 5.69 -21.44
N LYS A 182 -1.57 5.38 -22.12
CA LYS A 182 -2.78 4.82 -21.48
C LYS A 182 -2.52 3.54 -20.69
N TYR A 183 -1.36 2.96 -20.87
CA TYR A 183 -0.94 1.77 -20.15
C TYR A 183 -0.38 2.13 -18.77
N LEU A 184 0.50 3.12 -18.70
CA LEU A 184 0.90 3.68 -17.40
C LEU A 184 -0.33 4.21 -16.65
N GLN A 185 -1.32 4.78 -17.35
CA GLN A 185 -2.62 5.14 -16.79
C GLN A 185 -3.35 3.94 -16.19
N SER A 186 -3.24 2.73 -16.75
CA SER A 186 -3.92 1.54 -16.20
C SER A 186 -3.34 1.05 -14.88
N LYS A 187 -2.07 1.35 -14.59
CA LYS A 187 -1.46 1.11 -13.28
C LYS A 187 -1.84 2.15 -12.22
N VAL A 188 -2.37 3.25 -12.66
CA VAL A 188 -2.50 4.50 -11.91
C VAL A 188 -3.95 4.77 -11.49
N PHE A 189 -4.91 3.98 -11.96
CA PHE A 189 -6.32 4.21 -11.63
C PHE A 189 -6.60 4.00 -10.15
N GLU A 190 -7.35 4.90 -9.57
CA GLU A 190 -7.96 4.75 -8.25
C GLU A 190 -8.80 3.48 -8.15
N ASP A 191 -9.37 3.06 -9.27
CA ASP A 191 -9.95 1.76 -9.46
C ASP A 191 -8.95 0.88 -10.21
N SER A 192 -8.09 0.18 -9.47
CA SER A 192 -7.13 -0.79 -10.05
C SER A 192 -7.81 -1.90 -10.85
N ALA A 193 -9.13 -2.10 -10.68
CA ALA A 193 -9.95 -2.95 -11.53
C ALA A 193 -9.94 -2.52 -13.00
N GLU A 194 -9.83 -1.23 -13.29
CA GLU A 194 -9.69 -0.73 -14.66
C GLU A 194 -8.43 -1.25 -15.35
N GLY A 195 -7.34 -1.48 -14.61
CA GLY A 195 -6.09 -2.05 -15.15
C GLY A 195 -6.30 -3.43 -15.78
N TYR A 196 -7.04 -4.32 -15.11
CA TYR A 196 -7.40 -5.62 -15.71
C TYR A 196 -8.39 -5.49 -16.87
N ALA A 197 -9.30 -4.51 -16.82
CA ALA A 197 -10.19 -4.23 -17.93
C ALA A 197 -9.47 -3.67 -19.17
N GLU A 198 -8.35 -2.97 -18.98
CA GLU A 198 -7.58 -2.40 -20.08
C GLU A 198 -6.81 -3.46 -20.86
N GLN A 199 -6.04 -4.33 -20.22
CA GLN A 199 -5.14 -5.28 -20.89
C GLN A 199 -5.44 -6.77 -20.63
N GLY A 200 -6.29 -7.08 -19.66
CA GLY A 200 -6.46 -8.42 -19.10
C GLY A 200 -5.35 -8.80 -18.14
N VAL A 201 -5.51 -9.93 -17.47
CA VAL A 201 -4.55 -10.46 -16.49
C VAL A 201 -3.23 -10.84 -17.17
N ILE A 202 -3.30 -11.58 -18.29
CA ILE A 202 -2.10 -11.99 -19.04
C ILE A 202 -1.41 -10.79 -19.70
N GLY A 203 -2.17 -9.83 -20.22
CA GLY A 203 -1.61 -8.61 -20.80
C GLY A 203 -0.81 -7.83 -19.79
N ASN A 204 -1.36 -7.62 -18.60
CA ASN A 204 -0.69 -6.97 -17.48
C ASN A 204 0.59 -7.71 -17.09
N LEU A 205 0.51 -9.03 -16.88
CA LEU A 205 1.68 -9.85 -16.53
C LEU A 205 2.85 -9.70 -17.53
N VAL A 206 2.56 -9.72 -18.83
CA VAL A 206 3.61 -9.59 -19.85
C VAL A 206 4.25 -8.22 -19.83
N THR A 207 3.49 -7.18 -19.52
CA THR A 207 4.01 -5.83 -19.44
C THR A 207 4.86 -5.65 -18.20
N GLU A 208 4.43 -6.18 -17.05
CA GLU A 208 5.24 -6.23 -15.83
C GLU A 208 6.58 -6.95 -16.04
N MET A 209 6.55 -8.08 -16.77
CA MET A 209 7.79 -8.81 -17.11
C MET A 209 8.74 -7.96 -17.97
N TYR A 210 8.19 -7.14 -18.87
CA TYR A 210 8.98 -6.28 -19.72
C TYR A 210 9.61 -5.15 -18.92
N GLU A 211 8.83 -4.46 -18.10
CA GLU A 211 9.31 -3.35 -17.26
C GLU A 211 10.36 -3.83 -16.27
N GLY A 212 10.11 -4.89 -15.52
CA GLY A 212 11.07 -5.46 -14.58
C GLY A 212 12.38 -5.96 -15.21
N ALA A 213 12.40 -6.19 -16.54
CA ALA A 213 13.60 -6.60 -17.26
C ALA A 213 14.42 -5.44 -17.83
N PHE A 214 13.85 -4.24 -17.97
CA PHE A 214 14.46 -3.11 -18.69
C PHE A 214 14.46 -1.79 -17.91
N ASP A 215 13.84 -1.74 -16.74
CA ASP A 215 13.76 -0.53 -15.92
C ASP A 215 14.94 -0.49 -14.94
N GLU A 216 16.13 -0.11 -15.42
CA GLU A 216 17.28 0.19 -14.58
C GLU A 216 17.32 1.69 -14.27
N VAL A 217 17.37 2.04 -12.99
CA VAL A 217 17.54 3.44 -12.56
C VAL A 217 18.92 3.95 -13.00
N GLU A 218 18.93 4.96 -13.86
CA GLU A 218 20.18 5.63 -14.25
C GLU A 218 20.71 6.47 -13.08
N VAL A 219 21.71 5.97 -12.37
CA VAL A 219 22.27 6.62 -11.18
C VAL A 219 22.85 7.99 -11.48
N GLY A 220 23.54 8.16 -12.61
CA GLY A 220 24.20 9.41 -12.97
C GLY A 220 25.44 9.72 -12.10
N SER A 221 25.79 10.99 -11.91
CA SER A 221 26.99 11.36 -11.18
C SER A 221 26.71 11.70 -9.71
N THR A 222 27.49 11.13 -8.79
CA THR A 222 27.45 11.44 -7.35
C THR A 222 27.52 12.96 -7.09
N ARG A 223 28.36 13.69 -7.85
CA ARG A 223 28.47 15.14 -7.70
C ARG A 223 27.18 15.88 -8.04
N GLU A 224 26.46 15.44 -9.04
CA GLU A 224 25.16 16.03 -9.40
C GLU A 224 24.15 15.82 -8.29
N ILE A 225 24.06 14.58 -7.77
CA ILE A 225 23.16 14.22 -6.67
C ILE A 225 23.47 15.04 -5.42
N THR A 226 24.73 15.10 -5.00
CA THR A 226 25.14 15.85 -3.81
C THR A 226 24.92 17.36 -3.97
N ASN A 227 25.17 17.92 -5.15
CA ASN A 227 24.84 19.32 -5.44
C ASN A 227 23.34 19.59 -5.30
N PHE A 228 22.48 18.66 -5.75
CA PHE A 228 21.03 18.80 -5.57
C PHE A 228 20.66 18.73 -4.09
N ILE A 229 21.15 17.73 -3.34
CA ILE A 229 20.86 17.56 -1.90
C ILE A 229 21.21 18.85 -1.15
N TYR A 230 22.40 19.37 -1.31
CA TYR A 230 22.91 20.48 -0.51
C TYR A 230 22.50 21.88 -1.01
N SER A 231 21.70 21.98 -2.09
CA SER A 231 21.29 23.26 -2.65
C SER A 231 20.26 24.01 -1.82
N GLU A 232 19.47 23.30 -1.00
CA GLU A 232 18.42 23.91 -0.19
C GLU A 232 18.41 23.39 1.25
N GLN A 233 18.17 24.30 2.20
CA GLN A 233 18.07 24.00 3.63
C GLN A 233 16.73 24.45 4.21
N SER A 234 16.31 23.80 5.28
CA SER A 234 15.13 24.18 6.04
C SER A 234 15.27 25.57 6.66
N SER A 235 14.15 26.24 6.86
CA SER A 235 14.10 27.56 7.49
C SER A 235 13.91 27.45 9.00
N ARG A 236 14.66 28.24 9.75
CA ARG A 236 14.46 28.43 11.20
C ARG A 236 13.29 29.37 11.53
N TYR A 237 12.71 30.00 10.54
CA TYR A 237 11.59 30.95 10.68
C TYR A 237 10.22 30.29 10.60
N VAL A 238 10.15 28.96 10.72
CA VAL A 238 8.90 28.22 10.82
C VAL A 238 8.31 28.41 12.22
N PRO A 239 7.02 28.69 12.39
CA PRO A 239 6.39 28.70 13.70
C PRO A 239 6.67 27.43 14.50
N CYS A 240 6.81 27.54 15.80
CA CYS A 240 7.15 26.44 16.71
C CYS A 240 8.52 25.78 16.47
N TYR A 241 9.42 26.35 15.64
CA TYR A 241 10.77 25.86 15.49
C TYR A 241 11.46 25.75 16.86
N ALA A 242 12.12 24.61 17.11
CA ALA A 242 12.80 24.28 18.37
C ALA A 242 11.90 24.26 19.64
N ALA A 243 10.56 24.18 19.45
CA ALA A 243 9.65 24.14 20.61
C ALA A 243 9.83 22.87 21.47
N ALA A 244 10.39 21.80 20.94
CA ALA A 244 10.70 20.55 21.62
C ALA A 244 12.22 20.25 21.58
N GLU A 245 13.08 21.29 21.55
CA GLU A 245 14.53 21.08 21.58
C GLU A 245 14.95 20.30 22.82
N GLY A 246 15.74 19.25 22.62
CA GLY A 246 16.21 18.38 23.71
C GLY A 246 15.18 17.34 24.21
N TYR A 247 13.98 17.29 23.67
CA TYR A 247 12.95 16.34 24.08
C TYR A 247 13.25 14.91 23.61
N ASN A 248 12.69 13.93 24.33
CA ASN A 248 12.48 12.59 23.80
C ASN A 248 11.43 12.63 22.68
N VAL A 249 11.43 11.60 21.85
CA VAL A 249 10.42 11.44 20.78
C VAL A 249 9.70 10.11 20.96
N VAL A 250 8.39 10.15 20.86
CA VAL A 250 7.53 8.97 20.73
C VAL A 250 6.69 9.18 19.48
N THR A 251 6.87 8.34 18.48
CA THR A 251 6.05 8.35 17.24
C THR A 251 5.17 7.12 17.24
N ILE A 252 3.86 7.29 17.09
CA ILE A 252 2.87 6.23 17.10
C ILE A 252 2.23 6.20 15.70
N LEU A 253 2.58 5.20 14.92
CA LEU A 253 1.89 4.83 13.69
C LEU A 253 0.71 3.94 14.07
N ALA A 254 -0.48 4.49 13.97
CA ALA A 254 -1.71 3.81 14.35
C ALA A 254 -2.35 3.17 13.11
N GLU A 255 -2.30 1.84 13.04
CA GLU A 255 -2.85 1.03 11.96
C GLU A 255 -4.32 1.37 11.71
N THR A 256 -4.66 1.74 10.49
CA THR A 256 -6.04 2.00 10.01
C THR A 256 -6.84 2.92 10.98
N PHE A 257 -6.21 3.94 11.54
CA PHE A 257 -6.85 4.81 12.52
C PHE A 257 -7.67 5.90 11.84
N GLU A 258 -9.00 5.88 12.07
CA GLU A 258 -9.97 6.72 11.40
C GLU A 258 -10.69 7.68 12.36
N TRP A 259 -11.04 8.89 11.87
CA TRP A 259 -11.77 9.87 12.66
C TRP A 259 -13.13 9.37 13.15
N PHE A 260 -13.88 8.67 12.29
CA PHE A 260 -15.22 8.18 12.62
C PHE A 260 -15.24 7.14 13.73
N SER A 261 -14.09 6.56 14.08
CA SER A 261 -14.02 5.53 15.13
C SER A 261 -14.33 6.07 16.51
N PHE A 262 -14.00 7.34 16.80
CA PHE A 262 -14.15 7.93 18.13
C PHE A 262 -14.72 9.35 18.14
N ILE A 263 -14.85 10.03 17.00
CA ILE A 263 -15.41 11.39 16.91
C ILE A 263 -16.80 11.35 16.29
N ALA A 264 -17.81 11.84 17.04
CA ALA A 264 -19.13 12.11 16.49
C ALA A 264 -19.12 13.46 15.76
N ASP A 265 -19.21 13.43 14.46
CA ASP A 265 -19.36 14.62 13.62
C ASP A 265 -20.51 14.45 12.63
N PRO A 266 -21.79 14.66 13.07
CA PRO A 266 -22.95 14.48 12.21
C PRO A 266 -23.04 15.49 11.06
N GLU A 267 -22.35 16.61 11.13
CA GLU A 267 -22.29 17.58 10.01
C GLU A 267 -21.40 17.01 8.90
N LYS A 268 -20.31 16.36 9.27
CA LYS A 268 -19.34 15.79 8.35
C LYS A 268 -19.70 14.40 7.87
N TYR A 269 -20.27 13.58 8.75
CA TYR A 269 -20.67 12.19 8.48
C TYR A 269 -22.18 12.00 8.72
N PRO A 270 -23.07 12.64 7.93
CA PRO A 270 -24.50 12.73 8.24
C PRO A 270 -25.25 11.39 8.20
N TYR A 271 -24.65 10.36 7.62
CA TYR A 271 -25.24 9.03 7.50
C TYR A 271 -24.64 8.01 8.50
N GLY A 272 -23.71 8.45 9.36
CA GLY A 272 -23.09 7.58 10.36
C GLY A 272 -24.06 7.22 11.49
N HIS A 273 -23.89 6.03 12.06
CA HIS A 273 -24.57 5.60 13.27
C HIS A 273 -23.73 6.02 14.49
N TYR A 274 -23.92 7.25 14.95
CA TYR A 274 -23.15 7.76 16.06
C TYR A 274 -23.82 7.51 17.40
N LEU A 275 -23.00 7.11 18.36
CA LEU A 275 -23.33 7.25 19.76
C LEU A 275 -23.23 8.76 20.14
N PRO A 276 -23.94 9.20 21.19
CA PRO A 276 -23.78 10.55 21.71
C PRO A 276 -22.29 10.81 22.08
N GLU A 277 -21.80 12.04 21.86
CA GLU A 277 -20.40 12.40 22.18
C GLU A 277 -20.02 12.04 23.62
N GLN A 278 -20.94 12.24 24.59
CA GLN A 278 -20.71 11.84 25.98
C GLN A 278 -20.39 10.33 26.09
N THR A 279 -21.12 9.48 25.38
CA THR A 279 -20.90 8.03 25.38
C THR A 279 -19.58 7.67 24.70
N LEU A 280 -19.25 8.32 23.58
CA LEU A 280 -17.95 8.12 22.91
C LEU A 280 -16.79 8.53 23.82
N ARG A 281 -16.90 9.61 24.58
CA ARG A 281 -15.89 10.03 25.57
C ARG A 281 -15.75 9.01 26.71
N GLU A 282 -16.79 8.26 27.04
CA GLU A 282 -16.75 7.18 28.00
C GLU A 282 -16.11 5.88 27.41
N LEU A 283 -16.30 5.62 26.13
CA LEU A 283 -15.72 4.47 25.44
C LEU A 283 -14.25 4.69 25.07
N TYR A 284 -13.87 5.92 24.68
CA TYR A 284 -12.53 6.29 24.23
C TYR A 284 -11.91 7.44 25.06
N PRO A 285 -11.84 7.28 26.39
CA PRO A 285 -11.45 8.38 27.29
C PRO A 285 -10.03 8.89 27.06
N ASN A 286 -9.11 8.02 26.67
CA ASN A 286 -7.70 8.34 26.51
C ASN A 286 -7.42 9.05 25.19
N LEU A 287 -8.06 8.62 24.10
CA LEU A 287 -8.00 9.28 22.80
C LEU A 287 -8.58 10.70 22.90
N TYR A 288 -9.72 10.86 23.60
CA TYR A 288 -10.28 12.19 23.83
C TYR A 288 -9.38 13.07 24.71
N ALA A 289 -8.78 12.52 25.76
CA ALA A 289 -7.83 13.26 26.58
C ALA A 289 -6.60 13.72 25.79
N PHE A 290 -6.09 12.85 24.92
CA PHE A 290 -4.99 13.16 24.00
C PHE A 290 -5.41 14.22 22.97
N TYR A 291 -6.57 14.05 22.32
CA TYR A 291 -7.14 14.97 21.35
C TYR A 291 -7.36 16.38 21.94
N ASP A 292 -8.00 16.46 23.12
CA ASP A 292 -8.32 17.72 23.78
C ASP A 292 -7.09 18.50 24.26
N SER A 293 -5.92 17.84 24.34
CA SER A 293 -4.66 18.43 24.83
C SER A 293 -3.52 18.42 23.82
N SER A 294 -3.83 18.33 22.52
CA SER A 294 -2.85 18.23 21.42
C SER A 294 -3.03 19.31 20.36
N VAL A 295 -2.01 19.47 19.52
CA VAL A 295 -2.15 20.12 18.21
C VAL A 295 -2.72 19.06 17.26
N VAL A 296 -3.85 19.37 16.67
CA VAL A 296 -4.64 18.43 15.85
C VAL A 296 -4.65 18.91 14.40
N MET A 297 -4.17 18.08 13.50
CA MET A 297 -4.27 18.31 12.06
C MET A 297 -5.59 17.75 11.57
N THR A 298 -6.60 18.60 11.42
CA THR A 298 -7.96 18.17 11.04
C THR A 298 -8.12 17.84 9.56
N ASN A 299 -7.12 18.17 8.75
CA ASN A 299 -7.06 17.94 7.31
C ASN A 299 -5.75 17.23 6.92
N PHE A 300 -5.45 16.13 7.63
CA PHE A 300 -4.28 15.29 7.38
C PHE A 300 -4.68 14.08 6.54
N HIS A 301 -3.86 13.77 5.53
CA HIS A 301 -4.14 12.73 4.54
C HIS A 301 -3.02 11.69 4.49
N ALA A 302 -3.41 10.42 4.53
CA ALA A 302 -2.53 9.27 4.34
C ALA A 302 -3.19 8.30 3.37
N ARG A 303 -2.56 8.09 2.23
CA ARG A 303 -3.10 7.26 1.14
C ARG A 303 -2.31 5.96 0.95
N GLU A 304 -1.04 5.99 1.29
CA GLU A 304 -0.14 4.86 1.07
C GLU A 304 -0.40 3.75 2.11
N LYS A 305 0.08 2.54 1.83
CA LYS A 305 0.02 1.43 2.79
C LYS A 305 1.00 1.62 3.94
N THR A 306 0.88 0.80 4.98
CA THR A 306 1.64 0.90 6.23
C THR A 306 3.14 1.03 6.03
N ASP A 307 3.76 0.21 5.16
CA ASP A 307 5.20 0.24 4.89
C ASP A 307 5.69 1.56 4.26
N ILE A 308 4.90 2.14 3.36
CA ILE A 308 5.22 3.44 2.76
C ILE A 308 4.96 4.58 3.76
N SER A 309 3.86 4.53 4.51
CA SER A 309 3.58 5.51 5.57
C SER A 309 4.65 5.47 6.68
N GLU A 310 5.14 4.29 7.02
CA GLU A 310 6.28 4.09 7.91
C GLU A 310 7.54 4.78 7.35
N ASN A 311 7.89 4.52 6.09
CA ASN A 311 9.03 5.16 5.41
C ASN A 311 8.91 6.69 5.36
N LEU A 312 7.75 7.22 4.99
CA LEU A 312 7.51 8.66 4.96
C LEU A 312 7.65 9.31 6.34
N SER A 313 7.19 8.65 7.40
CA SER A 313 7.32 9.17 8.76
C SER A 313 8.73 9.04 9.34
N LEU A 314 9.53 8.06 8.88
CA LEU A 314 10.89 7.79 9.37
C LEU A 314 11.97 8.57 8.63
N PHE A 315 11.83 8.76 7.32
CA PHE A 315 12.83 9.51 6.52
C PHE A 315 12.24 10.44 5.46
N GLY A 316 10.91 10.64 5.43
CA GLY A 316 10.23 11.72 4.72
C GLY A 316 10.22 11.61 3.19
N SER A 317 10.63 10.48 2.65
CA SER A 317 10.66 10.16 1.23
C SER A 317 10.66 8.64 1.04
N TYR A 318 10.55 8.16 -0.19
CA TYR A 318 10.79 6.75 -0.52
C TYR A 318 11.18 6.62 -1.99
N PRO A 319 11.98 5.62 -2.35
CA PRO A 319 12.24 5.34 -3.75
C PRO A 319 10.97 4.82 -4.42
N LEU A 320 10.94 4.93 -5.72
CA LEU A 320 9.75 4.61 -6.51
C LEU A 320 9.46 3.12 -6.61
N ASP A 321 10.24 2.29 -5.97
CA ASP A 321 10.04 0.86 -5.87
C ASP A 321 9.10 0.54 -4.71
N TYR A 322 8.09 -0.28 -4.98
CA TYR A 322 7.00 -0.60 -4.04
C TYR A 322 7.48 -1.33 -2.78
N TYR A 323 8.62 -2.02 -2.87
CA TYR A 323 9.13 -2.85 -1.78
C TYR A 323 10.51 -2.41 -1.34
N THR A 324 10.61 -1.13 -1.03
CA THR A 324 11.82 -0.46 -0.53
C THR A 324 12.55 -1.27 0.54
N ASN A 325 11.80 -1.83 1.48
CA ASN A 325 12.33 -2.57 2.62
C ASN A 325 13.09 -3.86 2.22
N TYR A 326 12.77 -4.42 1.05
CA TYR A 326 13.46 -5.61 0.53
C TYR A 326 14.62 -5.27 -0.38
N ASP A 327 14.42 -4.27 -1.25
CA ASP A 327 15.41 -3.91 -2.27
C ASP A 327 16.60 -3.15 -1.70
N TYR A 328 16.38 -2.42 -0.62
CA TYR A 328 17.32 -1.48 -0.03
C TYR A 328 17.58 -1.77 1.45
N ALA A 329 17.42 -3.03 1.87
CA ALA A 329 17.63 -3.43 3.27
C ALA A 329 19.06 -3.14 3.78
N ASP A 330 20.04 -3.21 2.89
CA ASP A 330 21.45 -2.98 3.22
C ASP A 330 21.91 -1.51 3.00
N ASN A 331 21.03 -0.62 2.51
CA ASN A 331 21.37 0.77 2.29
C ASN A 331 21.55 1.52 3.61
N ASN A 332 22.31 2.61 3.58
CA ASN A 332 22.37 3.55 4.70
C ASN A 332 21.47 4.77 4.43
N ILE A 333 20.34 4.88 5.13
CA ILE A 333 19.45 6.04 5.06
C ILE A 333 19.90 7.07 6.12
N ALA A 334 21.05 7.71 5.87
CA ALA A 334 21.70 8.62 6.81
C ALA A 334 20.83 9.81 7.26
N TYR A 335 19.76 10.13 6.52
CA TYR A 335 18.83 11.24 6.79
C TYR A 335 17.52 10.80 7.47
N SER A 336 17.40 9.55 7.88
CA SER A 336 16.30 9.06 8.74
C SER A 336 16.36 9.67 10.13
N LEU A 337 15.21 9.73 10.82
CA LEU A 337 15.18 10.25 12.19
C LEU A 337 16.11 9.47 13.14
N PRO A 338 16.13 8.12 13.16
CA PRO A 338 17.06 7.36 14.00
C PRO A 338 18.53 7.73 13.74
N ASN A 339 18.96 7.76 12.48
CA ASN A 339 20.33 8.12 12.13
C ASN A 339 20.67 9.57 12.47
N LEU A 340 19.75 10.52 12.30
CA LEU A 340 19.94 11.92 12.69
C LEU A 340 20.03 12.09 14.19
N MET A 341 19.17 11.43 14.96
CA MET A 341 19.18 11.46 16.44
C MET A 341 20.50 10.91 16.99
N LYS A 342 21.00 9.82 16.41
CA LYS A 342 22.31 9.23 16.73
C LYS A 342 23.47 10.17 16.33
N THR A 343 23.44 10.68 15.10
CA THR A 343 24.53 11.52 14.56
C THR A 343 24.68 12.85 15.26
N LEU A 344 23.57 13.51 15.62
CA LEU A 344 23.56 14.85 16.20
C LEU A 344 23.65 14.82 17.72
N TYR A 345 23.04 13.85 18.37
CA TYR A 345 22.83 13.86 19.81
C TYR A 345 23.29 12.58 20.53
N GLY A 346 23.70 11.53 19.81
CA GLY A 346 24.04 10.23 20.41
C GLY A 346 22.85 9.53 21.07
N VAL A 347 21.63 9.81 20.61
CA VAL A 347 20.39 9.24 21.13
C VAL A 347 20.13 7.89 20.49
N GLU A 348 19.85 6.87 21.30
CA GLU A 348 19.42 5.56 20.84
C GLU A 348 17.95 5.60 20.39
N SER A 349 17.66 4.85 19.34
CA SER A 349 16.33 4.72 18.75
C SER A 349 15.86 3.27 18.78
N ARG A 350 14.62 3.03 19.17
CA ARG A 350 14.01 1.70 19.18
C ARG A 350 12.67 1.72 18.46
N SER A 351 12.39 0.62 17.75
CA SER A 351 11.11 0.39 17.09
C SER A 351 10.40 -0.81 17.69
N PHE A 352 9.08 -0.70 17.87
CA PHE A 352 8.21 -1.72 18.44
C PHE A 352 7.02 -1.96 17.52
N HIS A 353 6.72 -3.23 17.27
CA HIS A 353 5.55 -3.61 16.46
C HIS A 353 5.00 -4.95 16.94
N ASN A 354 3.74 -5.00 17.34
CA ASN A 354 3.08 -6.24 17.76
C ASN A 354 2.63 -7.13 16.60
N GLY A 355 3.18 -6.94 15.39
CA GLY A 355 3.11 -7.84 14.25
C GLY A 355 4.31 -8.78 14.18
N ASN A 356 4.36 -9.64 13.14
CA ASN A 356 5.45 -10.60 12.92
C ASN A 356 6.79 -9.91 12.64
N TYR A 357 7.86 -10.45 13.22
CA TYR A 357 9.23 -9.91 13.17
C TYR A 357 9.76 -9.70 11.75
N THR A 358 9.48 -10.66 10.86
CA THR A 358 10.00 -10.63 9.48
C THR A 358 9.10 -9.94 8.48
N PHE A 359 7.87 -9.57 8.88
CA PHE A 359 6.90 -8.98 7.96
C PHE A 359 7.38 -7.63 7.43
N TYR A 360 7.28 -7.42 6.11
CA TYR A 360 7.89 -6.29 5.38
C TYR A 360 9.42 -6.19 5.57
N ASN A 361 10.09 -7.29 5.85
CA ASN A 361 11.55 -7.33 6.07
C ASN A 361 12.05 -6.34 7.15
N ARG A 362 11.17 -5.97 8.11
CA ARG A 362 11.48 -4.98 9.15
C ARG A 362 12.68 -5.36 10.00
N ASN A 363 12.84 -6.65 10.28
CA ASN A 363 13.95 -7.20 11.08
C ASN A 363 15.34 -6.82 10.53
N GLU A 364 15.50 -6.74 9.23
CA GLU A 364 16.75 -6.33 8.58
C GLU A 364 16.74 -4.84 8.27
N TYR A 365 15.69 -4.37 7.61
CA TYR A 365 15.59 -3.02 7.08
C TYR A 365 15.63 -1.92 8.15
N LEU A 366 14.86 -2.07 9.24
CA LEU A 366 14.75 -1.01 10.25
C LEU A 366 16.07 -0.79 11.00
N THR A 367 16.84 -1.86 11.23
CA THR A 367 18.11 -1.77 11.93
C THR A 367 19.27 -1.41 11.01
N ALA A 368 19.39 -2.07 9.85
CA ALA A 368 20.51 -1.86 8.95
C ALA A 368 20.40 -0.56 8.14
N ALA A 369 19.25 -0.30 7.52
CA ALA A 369 19.07 0.84 6.63
C ALA A 369 18.56 2.09 7.35
N VAL A 370 17.49 1.97 8.16
CA VAL A 370 16.85 3.11 8.83
C VAL A 370 17.64 3.56 10.06
N GLY A 371 18.37 2.65 10.72
CA GLY A 371 19.31 2.97 11.78
C GLY A 371 18.75 2.89 13.20
N PHE A 372 17.67 2.15 13.42
CA PHE A 372 17.25 1.80 14.78
C PHE A 372 18.31 0.91 15.44
N ASP A 373 18.59 1.16 16.72
CA ASP A 373 19.51 0.33 17.49
C ASP A 373 18.89 -1.03 17.82
N GLU A 374 17.56 -1.10 17.90
CA GLU A 374 16.81 -2.31 18.20
C GLU A 374 15.39 -2.27 17.58
N TYR A 375 14.92 -3.41 17.05
CA TYR A 375 13.55 -3.65 16.63
C TYR A 375 12.97 -4.84 17.38
N ILE A 376 11.83 -4.64 18.05
CA ILE A 376 11.15 -5.62 18.89
C ILE A 376 9.76 -5.90 18.28
N ALA A 377 9.49 -7.17 17.97
CA ALA A 377 8.23 -7.62 17.41
C ALA A 377 7.51 -8.62 18.32
N CYS A 378 6.39 -9.17 17.88
CA CYS A 378 5.53 -10.01 18.71
C CYS A 378 6.25 -11.22 19.29
N GLU A 379 7.18 -11.85 18.55
CA GLU A 379 7.91 -13.01 19.02
C GLU A 379 8.84 -12.67 20.20
N GLN A 380 9.52 -11.50 20.13
CA GLN A 380 10.37 -11.04 21.21
C GLN A 380 9.54 -10.54 22.42
N MET A 381 8.35 -9.96 22.18
CA MET A 381 7.42 -9.53 23.24
C MET A 381 6.91 -10.72 24.05
N GLU A 382 6.55 -11.81 23.36
CA GLU A 382 6.13 -13.06 24.01
C GLU A 382 7.26 -13.69 24.85
N GLU A 383 8.53 -13.63 24.39
CA GLU A 383 9.69 -14.07 25.16
C GLU A 383 9.99 -13.18 26.38
N LEU A 384 9.82 -11.85 26.22
CA LEU A 384 10.08 -10.87 27.27
C LEU A 384 9.05 -10.93 28.41
N ALA A 385 7.77 -11.08 28.06
CA ALA A 385 6.64 -10.97 28.99
C ALA A 385 5.54 -12.01 28.69
N PRO A 386 5.82 -13.33 28.82
CA PRO A 386 4.89 -14.38 28.43
C PRO A 386 3.58 -14.43 29.24
N ASP A 387 3.58 -13.80 30.42
CA ASP A 387 2.39 -13.69 31.27
C ASP A 387 1.53 -12.45 30.93
N VAL A 388 2.01 -11.56 30.06
CA VAL A 388 1.40 -10.26 29.72
C VAL A 388 1.01 -10.22 28.24
N PHE A 389 1.94 -10.59 27.36
CA PHE A 389 1.74 -10.54 25.91
C PHE A 389 1.40 -11.91 25.34
N THR A 390 0.30 -11.98 24.60
CA THR A 390 -0.13 -13.18 23.90
C THR A 390 0.06 -12.98 22.42
N ASN A 391 0.86 -13.85 21.80
CA ASN A 391 1.03 -13.84 20.34
C ASN A 391 -0.10 -14.63 19.67
N TYR A 392 -1.02 -13.92 19.04
CA TYR A 392 -2.18 -14.50 18.35
C TYR A 392 -1.89 -14.88 16.88
N PHE A 393 -0.73 -14.53 16.33
CA PHE A 393 -0.34 -14.95 14.96
C PHE A 393 0.06 -16.44 14.86
N ASP A 394 -0.17 -17.21 15.91
CA ASP A 394 0.08 -18.66 15.95
C ASP A 394 -1.02 -19.52 15.29
N GLY A 395 -1.87 -18.93 14.46
CA GLY A 395 -2.95 -19.63 13.74
C GLY A 395 -4.30 -19.59 14.43
N ARG A 396 -4.50 -18.72 15.42
CA ARG A 396 -5.81 -18.53 16.09
C ARG A 396 -6.75 -17.59 15.32
N GLY A 397 -6.31 -16.96 14.24
CA GLY A 397 -7.13 -16.04 13.43
C GLY A 397 -7.41 -14.69 14.09
N GLU A 398 -6.78 -14.39 15.22
CA GLU A 398 -6.92 -13.13 15.95
C GLU A 398 -5.80 -12.16 15.62
N ARG A 399 -5.86 -10.92 16.15
CA ARG A 399 -4.77 -9.94 16.08
C ARG A 399 -4.24 -9.67 17.47
N ASN A 400 -2.93 -9.38 17.56
CA ASN A 400 -2.28 -8.99 18.79
C ASN A 400 -2.86 -7.67 19.33
N MET A 401 -2.88 -7.53 20.65
CA MET A 401 -3.43 -6.36 21.33
C MET A 401 -2.36 -5.28 21.46
N ASP A 402 -2.72 -4.03 21.13
CA ASP A 402 -1.81 -2.89 21.27
C ASP A 402 -1.51 -2.59 22.73
N SER A 403 -2.51 -2.74 23.60
CA SER A 403 -2.34 -2.52 25.05
C SER A 403 -1.38 -3.51 25.70
N GLU A 404 -1.35 -4.79 25.26
CA GLU A 404 -0.41 -5.79 25.75
C GLU A 404 1.03 -5.47 25.33
N MET A 405 1.25 -4.95 24.10
CA MET A 405 2.55 -4.48 23.63
C MET A 405 3.11 -3.38 24.54
N ILE A 406 2.29 -2.39 24.89
CA ILE A 406 2.74 -1.30 25.77
C ILE A 406 3.08 -1.84 27.16
N GLU A 407 2.26 -2.72 27.73
CA GLU A 407 2.50 -3.32 29.04
C GLU A 407 3.80 -4.15 29.06
N ALA A 408 4.03 -4.95 28.04
CA ALA A 408 5.22 -5.81 27.93
C ALA A 408 6.53 -5.03 27.73
N CYS A 409 6.48 -3.88 27.03
CA CYS A 409 7.69 -3.19 26.56
C CYS A 409 7.92 -1.80 27.18
N ALA A 410 7.09 -1.33 28.12
CA ALA A 410 7.15 0.03 28.66
C ALA A 410 8.54 0.45 29.17
N ASP A 411 9.27 -0.45 29.83
CA ASP A 411 10.62 -0.17 30.34
C ASP A 411 11.65 0.05 29.23
N MET A 412 11.49 -0.63 28.10
CA MET A 412 12.34 -0.45 26.94
C MET A 412 11.95 0.75 26.10
N MET A 413 10.63 1.04 26.05
CA MET A 413 10.07 2.18 25.31
C MET A 413 10.42 3.51 25.96
N PHE A 414 10.39 3.59 27.29
CA PHE A 414 10.47 4.84 28.07
C PHE A 414 11.54 4.80 29.14
N PRO A 415 12.85 4.65 28.78
CA PRO A 415 13.94 4.65 29.74
C PRO A 415 14.04 6.01 30.46
N THR A 416 14.35 5.98 31.80
CA THR A 416 14.43 7.17 32.62
C THR A 416 15.86 7.71 32.82
N ASP A 417 16.85 6.95 32.38
CA ASP A 417 18.27 7.21 32.56
C ASP A 417 18.95 7.92 31.37
N ARG A 418 18.23 8.02 30.23
CA ARG A 418 18.74 8.62 29.01
C ARG A 418 17.63 9.16 28.11
N ARG A 419 18.00 10.07 27.20
CA ARG A 419 17.12 10.52 26.13
C ARG A 419 16.90 9.39 25.13
N PHE A 420 15.70 9.31 24.54
CA PHE A 420 15.29 8.23 23.64
C PHE A 420 14.48 8.73 22.46
N ASN A 421 14.43 7.91 21.41
CA ASN A 421 13.53 8.00 20.28
C ASN A 421 12.84 6.64 20.11
N THR A 422 11.54 6.60 20.38
CA THR A 422 10.72 5.39 20.33
C THR A 422 9.72 5.49 19.19
N TYR A 423 9.68 4.47 18.35
CA TYR A 423 8.71 4.32 17.27
C TYR A 423 7.81 3.12 17.55
N ILE A 424 6.50 3.30 17.50
CA ILE A 424 5.49 2.29 17.84
C ILE A 424 4.57 2.12 16.64
N THR A 425 4.52 0.90 16.07
CA THR A 425 3.58 0.51 15.02
C THR A 425 2.54 -0.43 15.64
N THR A 426 1.26 -0.08 15.57
CA THR A 426 0.16 -0.87 16.12
C THR A 426 -0.42 -1.85 15.12
N ILE A 427 -1.26 -2.82 15.56
CA ILE A 427 -1.91 -3.78 14.67
C ILE A 427 -3.34 -4.15 15.08
N ALA A 428 -3.80 -3.77 16.26
CA ALA A 428 -5.11 -4.23 16.76
C ALA A 428 -6.27 -3.83 15.82
N MET A 429 -6.19 -2.67 15.16
CA MET A 429 -7.19 -2.18 14.20
C MET A 429 -7.00 -2.67 12.77
N HIS A 430 -6.03 -3.55 12.50
CA HIS A 430 -5.85 -4.13 11.16
C HIS A 430 -7.01 -5.05 10.78
N GLY A 431 -7.53 -4.93 9.55
CA GLY A 431 -8.55 -5.84 8.99
C GLY A 431 -8.00 -7.29 8.85
N ARG A 432 -8.82 -8.31 8.62
CA ARG A 432 -10.27 -8.28 8.39
C ARG A 432 -11.00 -7.99 9.73
N TYR A 433 -12.15 -7.34 9.63
CA TYR A 433 -12.95 -6.92 10.80
C TYR A 433 -13.99 -7.96 11.13
N ASP A 434 -13.51 -9.15 11.50
CA ASP A 434 -14.31 -10.28 11.96
C ASP A 434 -14.40 -10.30 13.49
N TYR A 435 -15.28 -11.13 14.03
CA TYR A 435 -15.35 -11.36 15.47
C TYR A 435 -14.03 -11.94 16.01
N ARG A 436 -13.55 -11.41 17.14
CA ARG A 436 -12.36 -11.87 17.84
C ARG A 436 -12.64 -12.05 19.32
N ASP A 437 -12.31 -13.24 19.87
CA ASP A 437 -12.53 -13.54 21.29
C ASP A 437 -11.75 -12.61 22.21
N ASN A 438 -10.56 -12.18 21.83
CA ASN A 438 -9.74 -11.25 22.63
C ASN A 438 -10.32 -9.83 22.72
N LEU A 439 -11.29 -9.47 21.88
CA LEU A 439 -12.04 -8.21 21.98
C LEU A 439 -13.33 -8.29 22.81
N GLN A 440 -13.68 -9.44 23.38
CA GLN A 440 -14.93 -9.61 24.13
C GLN A 440 -15.16 -8.54 25.21
N PRO A 441 -14.16 -8.12 26.02
CA PRO A 441 -14.38 -7.06 27.02
C PRO A 441 -14.81 -5.71 26.42
N TYR A 442 -14.43 -5.44 25.17
CA TYR A 442 -14.81 -4.22 24.47
C TYR A 442 -16.19 -4.35 23.81
N TYR A 443 -16.56 -5.55 23.32
CA TYR A 443 -17.93 -5.82 22.86
C TYR A 443 -18.95 -5.65 23.99
N ASP A 444 -18.62 -6.09 25.19
CA ASP A 444 -19.50 -5.92 26.36
C ASP A 444 -19.72 -4.42 26.65
N LYS A 445 -18.69 -3.60 26.61
CA LYS A 445 -18.80 -2.14 26.76
C LYS A 445 -19.61 -1.46 25.66
N LEU A 446 -19.44 -1.87 24.39
CA LEU A 446 -20.24 -1.36 23.29
C LEU A 446 -21.73 -1.69 23.47
N ALA A 447 -22.03 -2.91 23.95
CA ALA A 447 -23.40 -3.32 24.25
C ALA A 447 -23.99 -2.53 25.43
N GLU A 448 -23.23 -2.30 26.50
CA GLU A 448 -23.61 -1.46 27.64
C GLU A 448 -23.87 0.00 27.20
N ALA A 449 -23.11 0.51 26.25
CA ALA A 449 -23.30 1.82 25.63
C ALA A 449 -24.50 1.92 24.69
N GLY A 450 -25.18 0.80 24.43
CA GLY A 450 -26.37 0.73 23.57
C GLY A 450 -26.11 0.40 22.11
N MET A 451 -24.87 0.07 21.75
CA MET A 451 -24.53 -0.41 20.40
C MET A 451 -24.75 -1.92 20.35
N ALA A 452 -25.83 -2.36 19.73
CA ALA A 452 -26.10 -3.78 19.53
C ALA A 452 -25.18 -4.36 18.46
N ARG A 453 -24.67 -5.57 18.69
CA ARG A 453 -23.90 -6.30 17.68
C ARG A 453 -24.78 -6.57 16.45
N PRO A 454 -24.39 -6.12 15.26
CA PRO A 454 -25.12 -6.43 14.03
C PRO A 454 -25.09 -7.93 13.72
N ASN A 455 -26.07 -8.39 12.94
CA ASN A 455 -26.05 -9.75 12.39
C ASN A 455 -25.14 -9.75 11.14
N GLU A 456 -24.01 -10.42 11.21
CA GLU A 456 -23.01 -10.49 10.14
C GLU A 456 -23.55 -11.04 8.82
N GLU A 457 -24.55 -11.94 8.86
CA GLU A 457 -25.20 -12.49 7.66
C GLU A 457 -26.19 -11.50 7.00
N GLU A 458 -26.69 -10.51 7.75
CA GLU A 458 -27.69 -9.55 7.28
C GLU A 458 -27.06 -8.20 6.94
N ASP A 459 -25.99 -7.80 7.67
CA ASP A 459 -25.32 -6.50 7.52
C ASP A 459 -23.83 -6.64 7.86
N GLU A 460 -23.06 -7.13 6.89
CA GLU A 460 -21.62 -7.37 7.00
C GLU A 460 -20.85 -6.06 7.24
N GLU A 461 -21.29 -4.96 6.64
CA GLU A 461 -20.62 -3.66 6.74
C GLU A 461 -20.77 -3.05 8.15
N ALA A 462 -21.97 -3.08 8.72
CA ALA A 462 -22.21 -2.64 10.10
C ALA A 462 -21.48 -3.56 11.11
N ALA A 463 -21.40 -4.86 10.84
CA ALA A 463 -20.64 -5.79 11.66
C ALA A 463 -19.14 -5.50 11.63
N ALA A 464 -18.57 -5.24 10.45
CA ALA A 464 -17.18 -4.83 10.30
C ALA A 464 -16.87 -3.55 11.11
N PHE A 465 -17.76 -2.55 11.05
CA PHE A 465 -17.61 -1.34 11.86
C PHE A 465 -17.68 -1.62 13.36
N TYR A 466 -18.59 -2.50 13.80
CA TYR A 466 -18.72 -2.89 15.22
C TYR A 466 -17.44 -3.55 15.74
N HIS A 467 -16.84 -4.46 14.96
CA HIS A 467 -15.59 -5.11 15.32
C HIS A 467 -14.39 -4.15 15.29
N TYR A 468 -14.37 -3.26 14.31
CA TYR A 468 -13.36 -2.18 14.24
C TYR A 468 -13.46 -1.24 15.46
N ALA A 469 -14.67 -0.84 15.86
CA ALA A 469 -14.89 0.02 17.03
C ALA A 469 -14.37 -0.63 18.33
N ALA A 470 -14.56 -1.95 18.48
CA ALA A 470 -14.02 -2.69 19.62
C ALA A 470 -12.47 -2.71 19.60
N ALA A 471 -11.86 -2.91 18.44
CA ALA A 471 -10.40 -2.86 18.28
C ALA A 471 -9.83 -1.47 18.58
N ALA A 472 -10.51 -0.41 18.16
CA ALA A 472 -10.15 0.97 18.47
C ALA A 472 -10.19 1.28 19.98
N MET A 473 -10.98 0.56 20.78
CA MET A 473 -10.98 0.70 22.24
C MET A 473 -9.73 0.08 22.88
N ASP A 474 -9.14 -0.95 22.28
CA ASP A 474 -7.84 -1.45 22.74
C ASP A 474 -6.71 -0.44 22.42
N PHE A 475 -6.76 0.15 21.24
CA PHE A 475 -5.85 1.23 20.89
C PHE A 475 -6.02 2.44 21.81
N ASP A 476 -7.25 2.84 22.17
CA ASP A 476 -7.50 3.86 23.18
C ASP A 476 -6.82 3.54 24.52
N LYS A 477 -6.95 2.29 24.99
CA LYS A 477 -6.28 1.81 26.19
C LYS A 477 -4.76 1.91 26.05
N ALA A 478 -4.18 1.52 24.92
CA ALA A 478 -2.75 1.60 24.65
C ALA A 478 -2.23 3.05 24.72
N VAL A 479 -2.97 4.00 24.11
CA VAL A 479 -2.65 5.44 24.19
C VAL A 479 -2.66 5.93 25.65
N GLY A 480 -3.67 5.52 26.43
CA GLY A 480 -3.76 5.83 27.86
C GLY A 480 -2.58 5.29 28.67
N MET A 481 -2.13 4.07 28.36
CA MET A 481 -0.96 3.46 29.01
C MET A 481 0.33 4.21 28.65
N ILE A 482 0.55 4.58 27.38
CA ILE A 482 1.71 5.39 26.98
C ILE A 482 1.75 6.70 27.76
N MET A 483 0.63 7.41 27.83
CA MET A 483 0.56 8.68 28.53
C MET A 483 0.80 8.53 30.05
N THR A 484 0.24 7.47 30.65
CA THR A 484 0.43 7.14 32.07
C THR A 484 1.88 6.80 32.37
N GLU A 485 2.54 6.02 31.52
CA GLU A 485 3.95 5.67 31.70
C GLU A 485 4.85 6.90 31.60
N LEU A 486 4.63 7.76 30.63
CA LEU A 486 5.38 9.01 30.46
C LEU A 486 5.19 9.95 31.68
N GLU A 487 3.96 10.05 32.19
CA GLU A 487 3.65 10.89 33.36
C GLU A 487 4.25 10.31 34.64
N SER A 488 4.02 9.03 34.93
CA SER A 488 4.49 8.35 36.16
C SER A 488 6.02 8.31 36.28
N ARG A 489 6.70 8.25 35.11
CA ARG A 489 8.17 8.31 35.03
C ARG A 489 8.73 9.74 35.04
N GLY A 490 7.87 10.76 35.04
CA GLY A 490 8.28 12.18 34.97
C GLY A 490 8.90 12.58 33.63
N LEU A 491 8.56 11.87 32.54
CA LEU A 491 9.10 12.07 31.20
C LEU A 491 8.21 12.95 30.35
N LEU A 492 6.90 13.08 30.68
CA LEU A 492 5.91 13.74 29.82
C LEU A 492 6.30 15.17 29.46
N ASP A 493 6.81 15.97 30.41
CA ASP A 493 7.17 17.35 30.19
C ASP A 493 8.27 17.56 29.12
N ASN A 494 9.10 16.53 28.91
CA ASN A 494 10.22 16.56 28.01
C ASN A 494 10.07 15.49 26.87
N THR A 495 8.85 15.17 26.50
CA THR A 495 8.58 14.20 25.41
C THR A 495 7.66 14.84 24.37
N LEU A 496 8.06 14.71 23.12
CA LEU A 496 7.24 14.98 21.94
C LEU A 496 6.55 13.68 21.56
N VAL A 497 5.21 13.65 21.59
CA VAL A 497 4.43 12.49 21.15
C VAL A 497 3.70 12.87 19.86
N VAL A 498 3.93 12.09 18.81
CA VAL A 498 3.28 12.22 17.50
C VAL A 498 2.47 10.97 17.24
N LEU A 499 1.15 11.11 17.08
CA LEU A 499 0.23 10.04 16.79
C LEU A 499 -0.44 10.32 15.44
N PHE A 500 -0.43 9.35 14.53
CA PHE A 500 -1.06 9.48 13.22
C PHE A 500 -1.60 8.15 12.71
N GLY A 501 -2.71 8.22 11.95
CA GLY A 501 -3.21 7.10 11.15
C GLY A 501 -2.33 6.90 9.93
N ASP A 502 -1.98 5.67 9.63
CA ASP A 502 -1.07 5.33 8.52
C ASP A 502 -1.75 5.34 7.15
N HIS A 503 -3.03 4.96 7.10
CA HIS A 503 -3.89 4.98 5.92
C HIS A 503 -5.36 4.85 6.30
N ASN A 504 -6.23 4.99 5.30
CA ASN A 504 -7.66 4.75 5.44
C ASN A 504 -7.99 3.24 5.56
N ALA A 505 -9.20 2.96 6.05
CA ALA A 505 -9.73 1.60 6.05
C ALA A 505 -9.98 1.12 4.61
N TYR A 506 -9.10 0.27 4.08
CA TYR A 506 -9.15 -0.21 2.70
C TYR A 506 -9.74 -1.61 2.53
N TYR A 507 -10.01 -2.34 3.62
CA TYR A 507 -10.74 -3.60 3.53
C TYR A 507 -12.18 -3.34 3.09
N GLN A 508 -12.62 -4.04 2.05
CA GLN A 508 -13.82 -3.71 1.27
C GLN A 508 -15.08 -3.50 2.12
N THR A 509 -15.32 -4.35 3.12
CA THR A 509 -16.50 -4.24 4.00
C THR A 509 -16.52 -2.92 4.78
N LEU A 510 -15.42 -2.56 5.44
CA LEU A 510 -15.35 -1.31 6.19
C LEU A 510 -15.27 -0.09 5.26
N THR A 511 -14.58 -0.22 4.12
CA THR A 511 -14.52 0.86 3.10
C THR A 511 -15.91 1.19 2.56
N ASN A 512 -16.75 0.19 2.31
CA ASN A 512 -18.12 0.41 1.86
C ASN A 512 -18.94 1.12 2.93
N TYR A 513 -18.85 0.68 4.19
CA TYR A 513 -19.50 1.37 5.31
C TYR A 513 -19.06 2.85 5.38
N VAL A 514 -17.76 3.13 5.30
CA VAL A 514 -17.21 4.49 5.29
C VAL A 514 -17.78 5.31 4.14
N LYS A 515 -17.80 4.76 2.93
CA LYS A 515 -18.38 5.44 1.75
C LYS A 515 -19.86 5.75 1.91
N ASP A 516 -20.59 4.95 2.69
CA ASP A 516 -22.01 5.19 2.93
C ASP A 516 -22.27 6.25 3.99
N ILE A 517 -21.36 6.45 4.94
CA ILE A 517 -21.48 7.50 5.97
C ILE A 517 -21.03 8.88 5.51
N TYR A 518 -20.21 8.98 4.45
CA TYR A 518 -19.81 10.27 3.90
C TYR A 518 -20.94 10.95 3.12
N PRO A 519 -20.98 12.29 3.09
CA PRO A 519 -21.92 13.01 2.25
C PRO A 519 -21.75 12.59 0.80
N LYS A 520 -22.79 12.02 0.19
CA LYS A 520 -22.81 11.71 -1.24
C LYS A 520 -22.95 13.04 -1.99
N THR A 521 -21.82 13.64 -2.33
CA THR A 521 -21.76 14.74 -3.29
C THR A 521 -21.71 14.14 -4.71
N ASP A 522 -21.90 14.95 -5.76
CA ASP A 522 -21.66 14.52 -7.15
C ASP A 522 -20.20 14.15 -7.43
N ARG A 523 -19.35 14.21 -6.42
CA ARG A 523 -17.99 13.72 -6.36
C ARG A 523 -18.07 12.31 -5.82
N GLU A 524 -17.72 11.33 -6.60
CA GLU A 524 -17.48 9.96 -6.15
C GLU A 524 -16.73 9.99 -4.84
N CYS A 525 -17.32 9.49 -3.77
CA CYS A 525 -16.93 9.52 -2.37
C CYS A 525 -15.54 10.11 -2.18
N ASP A 526 -15.51 11.36 -1.90
CA ASP A 526 -14.48 12.23 -2.40
C ASP A 526 -13.12 11.69 -2.02
N VAL A 527 -12.31 11.40 -3.00
CA VAL A 527 -10.94 10.90 -2.86
C VAL A 527 -10.20 11.62 -1.75
N THR A 528 -10.53 12.89 -1.54
CA THR A 528 -9.97 13.69 -0.47
C THR A 528 -10.44 13.24 0.90
N GLU A 529 -11.73 13.00 1.11
CA GLU A 529 -12.27 12.64 2.42
C GLU A 529 -11.91 11.20 2.83
N LEU A 530 -11.86 10.27 1.87
CA LEU A 530 -11.54 8.87 2.14
C LEU A 530 -10.15 8.70 2.77
N TYR A 531 -9.17 9.50 2.37
CA TYR A 531 -7.79 9.42 2.86
C TYR A 531 -7.47 10.34 4.03
N ARG A 532 -8.49 11.03 4.57
CA ARG A 532 -8.33 11.94 5.68
C ARG A 532 -8.40 11.20 7.01
N VAL A 533 -7.25 11.03 7.64
CA VAL A 533 -7.07 10.27 8.88
C VAL A 533 -6.57 11.17 10.03
N PRO A 534 -6.63 10.73 11.30
CA PRO A 534 -6.15 11.53 12.42
C PRO A 534 -4.63 11.74 12.40
N MET A 535 -4.19 12.97 12.69
CA MET A 535 -2.85 13.25 13.15
C MET A 535 -2.89 14.24 14.31
N MET A 536 -2.17 13.93 15.38
CA MET A 536 -2.15 14.71 16.62
C MET A 536 -0.73 14.79 17.19
N ILE A 537 -0.35 15.96 17.69
CA ILE A 537 0.98 16.20 18.26
C ILE A 537 0.84 16.76 19.68
N LYS A 538 1.44 16.08 20.65
CA LYS A 538 1.56 16.55 22.02
C LYS A 538 3.01 16.97 22.31
N ILE A 539 3.20 18.22 22.72
CA ILE A 539 4.52 18.80 22.99
C ILE A 539 4.65 18.94 24.51
N GLY A 540 4.95 17.84 25.18
CA GLY A 540 4.97 17.80 26.65
C GLY A 540 3.68 18.39 27.25
N ASN A 541 3.81 19.20 28.29
CA ASN A 541 2.70 19.98 28.87
C ASN A 541 2.60 21.42 28.34
N ARG A 542 3.25 21.73 27.20
CA ARG A 542 3.16 23.07 26.57
C ARG A 542 1.83 23.29 25.88
N VAL A 543 1.19 22.25 25.39
CA VAL A 543 -0.14 22.27 24.81
C VAL A 543 -1.09 21.58 25.77
N THR A 544 -1.95 22.36 26.43
CA THR A 544 -2.92 21.88 27.42
C THR A 544 -4.36 21.97 26.96
N GLN A 545 -4.58 22.58 25.78
CA GLN A 545 -5.88 22.71 25.12
C GLN A 545 -5.70 22.42 23.63
N LYS A 546 -6.71 21.82 23.04
CA LYS A 546 -6.74 21.52 21.60
C LYS A 546 -6.43 22.77 20.77
N THR A 547 -5.50 22.63 19.86
CA THR A 547 -5.19 23.64 18.84
C THR A 547 -5.30 22.98 17.46
N GLU A 548 -6.06 23.54 16.55
CA GLU A 548 -6.31 22.95 15.24
C GLU A 548 -5.46 23.58 14.14
N ILE A 549 -4.91 22.72 13.25
CA ILE A 549 -4.33 23.09 11.97
C ILE A 549 -5.25 22.53 10.90
N GLN A 550 -5.89 23.42 10.14
CA GLN A 550 -6.93 23.07 9.18
C GLN A 550 -6.42 23.00 7.72
N LYS A 551 -5.19 23.47 7.47
CA LYS A 551 -4.61 23.37 6.14
C LYS A 551 -4.34 21.92 5.75
N PHE A 552 -4.35 21.64 4.46
CA PHE A 552 -4.00 20.34 3.93
C PHE A 552 -2.58 19.94 4.34
N THR A 553 -2.42 18.74 4.92
CA THR A 553 -1.17 18.12 5.34
C THR A 553 -1.20 16.64 5.00
N CYS A 554 -0.03 15.99 4.92
CA CYS A 554 0.06 14.57 4.59
C CYS A 554 1.20 13.85 5.33
N THR A 555 1.28 12.55 5.19
CA THR A 555 2.26 11.68 5.87
C THR A 555 3.70 12.15 5.67
N ALA A 556 4.03 12.70 4.48
CA ALA A 556 5.37 13.22 4.20
C ALA A 556 5.79 14.42 5.08
N ASP A 557 4.82 15.09 5.73
CA ASP A 557 5.07 16.24 6.60
C ASP A 557 5.51 15.86 8.02
N ILE A 558 5.35 14.60 8.41
CA ILE A 558 5.60 14.12 9.79
C ILE A 558 7.04 14.36 10.19
N LEU A 559 7.99 13.80 9.44
CA LEU A 559 9.41 13.94 9.79
C LEU A 559 9.92 15.39 9.72
N PRO A 560 9.64 16.18 8.68
CA PRO A 560 9.96 17.61 8.66
C PRO A 560 9.38 18.37 9.86
N THR A 561 8.20 17.98 10.35
CA THR A 561 7.58 18.56 11.56
C THR A 561 8.34 18.18 12.82
N ILE A 562 8.66 16.91 13.02
CA ILE A 562 9.45 16.43 14.16
C ILE A 562 10.79 17.14 14.19
N MET A 563 11.50 17.19 13.06
CA MET A 563 12.81 17.87 12.98
C MET A 563 12.70 19.37 13.30
N SER A 564 11.69 20.04 12.76
CA SER A 564 11.45 21.46 13.04
C SER A 564 11.18 21.71 14.55
N LEU A 565 10.34 20.88 15.17
CA LEU A 565 10.06 20.98 16.62
C LEU A 565 11.29 20.70 17.47
N LEU A 566 12.14 19.77 17.07
CA LEU A 566 13.41 19.45 17.74
C LEU A 566 14.51 20.49 17.50
N GLY A 567 14.29 21.47 16.61
CA GLY A 567 15.28 22.46 16.22
C GLY A 567 16.37 21.92 15.29
N ILE A 568 16.10 20.81 14.59
CA ILE A 568 17.01 20.22 13.63
C ILE A 568 16.83 20.91 12.27
N ASN A 569 17.91 21.51 11.76
CA ASN A 569 17.98 21.99 10.38
C ASN A 569 18.32 20.80 9.47
N TYR A 570 17.77 20.80 8.27
CA TYR A 570 17.92 19.70 7.31
C TYR A 570 17.97 20.19 5.87
N TYR A 571 18.41 19.34 4.96
CA TYR A 571 18.41 19.61 3.52
C TYR A 571 17.06 19.19 2.92
N THR A 572 16.26 20.17 2.48
CA THR A 572 14.85 19.98 2.09
C THR A 572 14.67 19.09 0.87
N ASN A 573 15.67 18.94 0.03
CA ASN A 573 15.61 18.11 -1.18
C ASN A 573 15.62 16.59 -0.91
N LEU A 574 15.86 16.17 0.34
CA LEU A 574 15.73 14.78 0.78
C LEU A 574 14.30 14.40 1.21
N TYR A 575 13.41 15.37 1.37
CA TYR A 575 12.11 15.16 1.95
C TYR A 575 11.00 15.66 1.02
N TYR A 576 9.91 14.92 0.91
CA TYR A 576 8.76 15.27 0.07
C TYR A 576 7.90 16.36 0.69
N GLY A 577 7.73 16.30 2.01
CA GLY A 577 6.88 17.20 2.79
C GLY A 577 7.60 18.39 3.41
N THR A 578 6.85 19.14 4.20
CA THR A 578 7.29 20.31 4.97
C THR A 578 6.70 20.25 6.38
N SER A 579 7.18 21.09 7.31
CA SER A 579 6.58 21.15 8.65
C SER A 579 5.11 21.58 8.57
N VAL A 580 4.22 20.90 9.30
CA VAL A 580 2.79 21.26 9.42
C VAL A 580 2.59 22.68 9.99
N PHE A 581 3.58 23.23 10.66
CA PHE A 581 3.57 24.60 11.17
C PHE A 581 3.99 25.64 10.11
N SER A 582 4.48 25.21 8.94
CA SER A 582 4.75 26.15 7.84
C SER A 582 3.45 26.76 7.32
N LEU A 583 3.55 27.91 6.67
CA LEU A 583 2.37 28.57 6.08
C LEU A 583 1.92 27.88 4.78
N GLN A 584 2.83 27.16 4.13
CA GLN A 584 2.54 26.49 2.87
C GLN A 584 1.73 25.22 3.12
N GLU A 585 0.69 25.03 2.34
CA GLU A 585 -0.06 23.81 2.22
C GLU A 585 0.79 22.71 1.58
N SER A 586 0.56 21.46 1.97
CA SER A 586 1.27 20.33 1.38
C SER A 586 0.65 19.87 0.06
N VAL A 587 1.39 19.06 -0.68
CA VAL A 587 0.88 18.29 -1.80
C VAL A 587 1.17 16.83 -1.48
N LEU A 588 0.13 16.01 -1.38
CA LEU A 588 0.29 14.58 -1.30
C LEU A 588 0.60 14.06 -2.70
N TYR A 589 1.69 13.36 -2.85
CA TYR A 589 2.02 12.62 -4.06
C TYR A 589 2.02 11.13 -3.74
N SER A 590 1.11 10.41 -4.35
CA SER A 590 1.08 8.95 -4.31
C SER A 590 1.64 8.41 -5.62
N ARG A 591 2.84 7.86 -5.55
CA ARG A 591 3.50 7.28 -6.71
C ARG A 591 2.84 5.99 -7.16
N ALA A 592 2.38 5.18 -6.22
CA ALA A 592 1.69 3.94 -6.53
C ALA A 592 0.51 4.15 -7.48
N TYR A 593 -0.12 5.30 -7.37
CA TYR A 593 -1.27 5.70 -8.15
C TYR A 593 -0.97 6.86 -9.12
N ASP A 594 0.28 7.36 -9.12
CA ASP A 594 0.75 8.51 -9.92
C ASP A 594 -0.21 9.71 -9.86
N VAL A 595 -0.63 10.04 -8.64
CA VAL A 595 -1.63 11.10 -8.39
C VAL A 595 -1.09 12.16 -7.45
N PHE A 596 -1.57 13.38 -7.64
CA PHE A 596 -1.37 14.48 -6.72
C PHE A 596 -2.69 14.89 -6.10
N LEU A 597 -2.67 15.16 -4.81
CA LEU A 597 -3.82 15.60 -4.03
C LEU A 597 -3.46 16.82 -3.20
N THR A 598 -4.35 17.81 -3.24
CA THR A 598 -4.38 18.95 -2.32
C THR A 598 -5.80 19.15 -1.81
N ASP A 599 -6.02 20.15 -0.96
CA ASP A 599 -7.36 20.50 -0.51
C ASP A 599 -8.34 20.83 -1.65
N LYS A 600 -7.83 21.32 -2.79
CA LYS A 600 -8.64 21.86 -3.89
C LYS A 600 -8.48 21.14 -5.23
N LEU A 601 -7.46 20.30 -5.36
CA LEU A 601 -7.12 19.66 -6.63
C LEU A 601 -6.83 18.20 -6.44
N TYR A 602 -7.33 17.40 -7.38
CA TYR A 602 -6.92 16.03 -7.58
C TYR A 602 -6.58 15.85 -9.05
N PHE A 603 -5.39 15.38 -9.34
CA PHE A 603 -4.95 15.11 -10.71
C PHE A 603 -3.85 14.06 -10.77
N ASN A 604 -3.78 13.42 -11.89
CA ASN A 604 -2.81 12.41 -12.24
C ASN A 604 -1.74 13.07 -13.14
N THR A 605 -0.50 12.59 -13.06
CA THR A 605 0.64 13.14 -13.83
C THR A 605 0.49 12.99 -15.35
N LEU A 606 -0.31 12.03 -15.79
CA LEU A 606 -0.49 11.67 -17.20
C LEU A 606 -1.76 12.29 -17.81
N ASP A 607 -2.72 12.63 -16.97
CA ASP A 607 -3.98 13.26 -17.37
C ASP A 607 -4.09 14.68 -16.82
N ASN A 608 -5.02 15.43 -17.33
CA ASN A 608 -5.35 16.74 -16.80
C ASN A 608 -6.01 16.63 -15.42
N ILE A 609 -6.19 17.75 -14.74
CA ILE A 609 -6.94 17.87 -13.50
C ILE A 609 -8.25 17.10 -13.62
N THR A 610 -8.44 16.07 -12.79
CA THR A 610 -9.63 15.24 -12.75
C THR A 610 -10.70 15.82 -11.83
N PHE A 611 -10.27 16.58 -10.82
CA PHE A 611 -11.14 17.27 -9.89
C PHE A 611 -10.56 18.64 -9.50
N ARG A 612 -11.44 19.62 -9.38
CA ARG A 612 -11.13 21.00 -9.00
C ARG A 612 -12.31 21.57 -8.20
N THR A 613 -12.04 22.18 -7.05
CA THR A 613 -13.06 22.96 -6.32
C THR A 613 -13.39 24.26 -7.04
N GLU A 614 -14.57 24.84 -6.78
CA GLU A 614 -14.99 26.11 -7.41
C GLU A 614 -14.11 27.29 -7.01
N ASP A 615 -13.47 27.24 -5.86
CA ASP A 615 -12.60 28.29 -5.31
C ASP A 615 -11.11 28.10 -5.67
N ALA A 616 -10.75 27.03 -6.40
CA ALA A 616 -9.40 26.85 -6.93
C ALA A 616 -9.16 27.84 -8.08
N THR A 617 -8.38 28.88 -7.81
CA THR A 617 -8.01 29.90 -8.82
C THR A 617 -6.93 29.37 -9.77
N ASP A 618 -6.77 29.99 -10.94
CA ASP A 618 -5.72 29.61 -11.88
C ASP A 618 -4.33 29.85 -11.27
N GLU A 619 -4.14 30.88 -10.44
CA GLU A 619 -2.89 31.13 -9.71
C GLU A 619 -2.58 30.00 -8.71
N TYR A 620 -3.60 29.45 -8.02
CA TYR A 620 -3.44 28.32 -7.13
C TYR A 620 -3.04 27.05 -7.91
N ILE A 621 -3.65 26.84 -9.08
CA ILE A 621 -3.32 25.71 -9.96
C ILE A 621 -1.87 25.79 -10.42
N ASP A 622 -1.45 26.94 -10.94
CA ASP A 622 -0.06 27.17 -11.40
C ASP A 622 0.96 26.93 -10.25
N ASP A 623 0.66 27.35 -9.03
CA ASP A 623 1.50 27.09 -7.85
C ASP A 623 1.57 25.60 -7.50
N VAL A 624 0.43 24.91 -7.50
CA VAL A 624 0.40 23.44 -7.22
C VAL A 624 1.17 22.69 -8.29
N GLU A 625 0.99 23.00 -9.58
CA GLU A 625 1.74 22.36 -10.67
C GLU A 625 3.26 22.53 -10.50
N ALA A 626 3.72 23.74 -10.15
CA ALA A 626 5.13 24.00 -9.89
C ALA A 626 5.66 23.18 -8.71
N ARG A 627 4.86 23.01 -7.66
CA ARG A 627 5.20 22.13 -6.52
C ARG A 627 5.24 20.65 -6.91
N CYS A 628 4.31 20.20 -7.74
CA CYS A 628 4.30 18.83 -8.26
C CYS A 628 5.56 18.54 -9.08
N LEU A 629 5.95 19.43 -9.98
CA LEU A 629 7.19 19.29 -10.74
C LEU A 629 8.43 19.23 -9.83
N THR A 630 8.42 19.98 -8.73
CA THR A 630 9.47 19.93 -7.71
C THR A 630 9.51 18.58 -7.00
N LEU A 631 8.34 18.04 -6.62
CA LEU A 631 8.22 16.71 -6.02
C LEU A 631 8.70 15.61 -6.96
N MET A 632 8.27 15.62 -8.21
CA MET A 632 8.72 14.65 -9.23
C MET A 632 10.25 14.68 -9.38
N LYS A 633 10.83 15.87 -9.35
CA LYS A 633 12.30 16.03 -9.37
C LYS A 633 12.94 15.42 -8.12
N LYS A 634 12.39 15.67 -6.92
CA LYS A 634 12.86 15.04 -5.68
C LYS A 634 12.78 13.52 -5.78
N CYS A 635 11.64 12.96 -6.23
CA CYS A 635 11.47 11.52 -6.43
C CYS A 635 12.56 10.93 -7.33
N SER A 636 12.85 11.57 -8.47
CA SER A 636 13.92 11.13 -9.37
C SER A 636 15.30 11.09 -8.70
N TYR A 637 15.63 12.09 -7.88
CA TYR A 637 16.90 12.09 -7.14
C TYR A 637 16.90 11.08 -5.98
N ILE A 638 15.79 10.89 -5.28
CA ILE A 638 15.67 9.87 -4.23
C ILE A 638 15.89 8.46 -4.80
N ASN A 639 15.29 8.13 -5.96
CA ASN A 639 15.57 6.87 -6.64
C ASN A 639 17.06 6.65 -6.89
N ARG A 640 17.75 7.69 -7.38
CA ARG A 640 19.18 7.65 -7.67
C ARG A 640 20.03 7.50 -6.40
N ILE A 641 19.61 8.12 -5.29
CA ILE A 641 20.24 8.00 -3.97
C ILE A 641 20.14 6.55 -3.46
N PHE A 642 18.98 5.95 -3.55
CA PHE A 642 18.76 4.56 -3.12
C PHE A 642 19.47 3.56 -4.03
N ALA A 643 19.34 3.70 -5.35
CA ALA A 643 20.00 2.81 -6.32
C ALA A 643 21.54 2.84 -6.22
N ALA A 644 22.11 3.97 -5.78
CA ALA A 644 23.54 4.13 -5.59
C ALA A 644 24.04 3.73 -4.20
N ASP A 645 23.17 3.45 -3.25
CA ASP A 645 23.49 3.46 -1.81
C ASP A 645 24.42 4.65 -1.45
N LEU A 646 23.97 5.86 -1.81
CA LEU A 646 24.81 7.06 -1.78
C LEU A 646 25.50 7.28 -0.43
N PHE A 647 24.80 6.95 0.67
CA PHE A 647 25.27 7.18 2.03
C PHE A 647 25.95 5.95 2.67
N GLY A 648 26.04 4.82 1.95
CA GLY A 648 26.70 3.61 2.45
C GLY A 648 28.24 3.70 2.53
N GLY A 649 28.83 4.79 2.03
CA GLY A 649 30.28 4.99 2.01
C GLY A 649 30.72 6.36 2.52
N ALA A 650 31.77 6.92 1.88
CA ALA A 650 32.37 8.21 2.26
C ALA A 650 31.40 9.39 2.24
N GLU A 651 30.35 9.35 1.41
CA GLU A 651 29.35 10.41 1.36
C GLU A 651 28.46 10.39 2.60
N GLY A 652 28.25 9.25 3.25
CA GLY A 652 27.56 9.19 4.54
C GLY A 652 28.30 9.91 5.66
N GLU A 653 29.62 9.77 5.71
CA GLU A 653 30.46 10.51 6.67
C GLU A 653 30.44 12.03 6.38
N ASN A 654 30.54 12.41 5.11
CA ASN A 654 30.44 13.80 4.66
C ASN A 654 29.07 14.40 5.00
N PHE A 655 27.97 13.67 4.77
CA PHE A 655 26.63 14.08 5.14
C PHE A 655 26.50 14.31 6.65
N ALA A 656 27.00 13.38 7.46
CA ALA A 656 26.98 13.51 8.92
C ALA A 656 27.75 14.74 9.40
N GLU A 657 28.89 15.07 8.78
CA GLU A 657 29.66 16.29 9.08
C GLU A 657 28.85 17.54 8.71
N LYS A 658 28.28 17.60 7.52
CA LYS A 658 27.42 18.70 7.06
C LYS A 658 26.18 18.89 7.94
N MET A 659 25.55 17.80 8.39
CA MET A 659 24.42 17.88 9.32
C MET A 659 24.85 18.49 10.66
N ARG A 660 26.03 18.13 11.19
CA ARG A 660 26.56 18.76 12.41
C ARG A 660 26.90 20.26 12.19
N GLU A 661 27.37 20.64 10.99
CA GLU A 661 27.69 22.05 10.67
C GLU A 661 26.43 22.93 10.66
N ILE A 662 25.35 22.51 9.98
CA ILE A 662 24.13 23.32 9.88
C ILE A 662 23.32 23.32 11.19
N ASN A 663 23.65 22.44 12.15
CA ASN A 663 22.98 22.32 13.47
C ASN A 663 23.85 22.83 14.63
N ARG A 664 24.98 23.45 14.34
CA ARG A 664 25.77 24.24 15.30
C ARG A 664 25.18 25.65 15.41
#